data_ab127ba64a254f0b209b72e42b844c24
#
_entry.id   ab127ba64a254f0b209b72e42b844c24
#
_cell.length_a   1.000
_cell.length_b   1.000
_cell.length_c   1.000
_cell.angle_alpha   90.00
_cell.angle_beta   90.00
_cell.angle_gamma   90.00
#
_symmetry.space_group_name_H-M   'P 1'
#
loop_
_entity.id
_entity.type
_entity.pdbx_description
1 polymer ?
#
loop_
_entity_poly.entity_id
_entity_poly.type
_entity_poly.pdbx_seq_one_letter_code
_entity_poly.pdbx_strand_id
1 'polypeptide(L)'
;SEGTLAFFERLELKLAPLPPARALGVCHFPKFYTAMDLTRHIVELGPTAVELVDRTMIDLAREIAAFRGTVEAFIRGEPEAILLVEFSGEERSAQLEKLRRLVQLMADLGLPGSVTEVTDPKLQKDIWEVRKAGLNIMMSMKGDGKPVSFIEDCAVPLEHLAEYTDRLTQVFAKHGTRGTWYAHASVGTLHVRPVLDMRRGGAAKMRAIAEEACALVKQYKGAYSGEHGDGLVRSEWIAPFFGPRLTACLAEIKGWLDPKGLMNPGKIVAPPKMDDARLFRHPPGYATRLPATVLDWREWGGWDKAVEMCNNNGHCRKFDAGTMCPSYRATRDEAHLTRGRANTLRLALSGQLPFDAAKDALELCVSCKGCKRECPTGVDMARMKIEYLAHYHARHGLKLRERLIAYLPRYAPWLARIAPLANVAQAFGKRLAGFAAERSLPAWRRDTFRSETPATGRGREVVLWVDTFNRYFEPDNARAALRVLEAAGYRVHEARPVAGGRPLCCGRTFLAAGLVDEAKREAGRMLEALAPWVERGVPIVGLEPSCLFSLRDEFSVMLPGTEALAKQAFLFEEFLAREADAGRLALKLKPVAGEALLHGHCHQKAFGAMGAVEKTLALVPGLRVTPVESSCCGMAGNFGYEAEHYAISMKMAEASLLPAVRAVGASTLVVADGTSCRHQIADGAQRNALHVARVLESALA
;
A
#
# COMPACT_ATOMS: atom_id res chain seq x y z
N SER A 1 -16.99 -24.22 18.16
CA SER A 1 -16.08 -25.27 18.73
C SER A 1 -14.60 -25.02 18.40
N GLU A 2 -14.27 -23.97 17.68
CA GLU A 2 -12.90 -23.58 17.25
C GLU A 2 -12.10 -24.71 16.56
N GLY A 3 -12.78 -25.68 15.94
CA GLY A 3 -12.17 -26.87 15.40
C GLY A 3 -11.56 -27.82 16.44
N THR A 4 -11.98 -27.71 17.70
CA THR A 4 -11.41 -28.41 18.85
C THR A 4 -12.34 -29.53 19.35
N LEU A 5 -13.63 -29.25 19.53
CA LEU A 5 -14.58 -30.14 20.17
C LEU A 5 -15.19 -31.15 19.21
N ALA A 6 -15.49 -30.73 17.97
CA ALA A 6 -16.17 -31.58 16.99
C ALA A 6 -15.86 -31.13 15.56
N PHE A 7 -16.04 -32.06 14.62
CA PHE A 7 -16.02 -31.78 13.16
C PHE A 7 -17.47 -31.79 12.65
N PHE A 8 -17.81 -30.81 11.85
CA PHE A 8 -19.13 -30.70 11.21
C PHE A 8 -19.03 -31.16 9.75
N GLU A 9 -19.74 -32.23 9.41
CA GLU A 9 -19.84 -32.73 8.04
C GLU A 9 -20.79 -31.86 7.19
N ARG A 10 -21.88 -31.39 7.82
CA ARG A 10 -22.92 -30.59 7.14
C ARG A 10 -23.44 -29.54 8.08
N LEU A 11 -23.63 -28.31 7.51
CA LEU A 11 -24.29 -27.20 8.17
C LEU A 11 -25.43 -26.70 7.30
N GLU A 12 -26.58 -26.46 7.93
CA GLU A 12 -27.71 -25.78 7.31
C GLU A 12 -27.90 -24.42 7.97
N LEU A 13 -27.88 -23.36 7.15
CA LEU A 13 -27.89 -21.98 7.63
C LEU A 13 -29.10 -21.23 7.08
N LYS A 14 -29.76 -20.46 7.93
CA LYS A 14 -30.78 -19.51 7.53
C LYS A 14 -30.09 -18.23 7.02
N LEU A 15 -30.35 -17.85 5.78
CA LEU A 15 -29.82 -16.64 5.18
C LEU A 15 -30.68 -15.42 5.54
N ALA A 16 -30.03 -14.29 5.76
CA ALA A 16 -30.69 -13.00 5.89
C ALA A 16 -30.79 -12.32 4.51
N PRO A 17 -31.89 -11.61 4.20
CA PRO A 17 -31.98 -10.83 2.98
C PRO A 17 -30.98 -9.67 2.98
N LEU A 18 -30.48 -9.31 1.79
CA LEU A 18 -29.66 -8.11 1.62
C LEU A 18 -30.56 -6.90 1.44
N PRO A 19 -30.58 -5.94 2.36
CA PRO A 19 -31.43 -4.77 2.25
C PRO A 19 -30.95 -3.86 1.10
N PRO A 20 -31.86 -3.44 0.19
CA PRO A 20 -31.52 -2.64 -0.97
C PRO A 20 -31.22 -1.17 -0.63
N ALA A 21 -31.78 -0.65 0.46
CA ALA A 21 -31.63 0.74 0.85
C ALA A 21 -30.83 0.88 2.16
N ARG A 22 -29.90 1.83 2.18
CA ARG A 22 -29.06 2.14 3.33
C ARG A 22 -28.90 3.65 3.53
N ALA A 23 -28.76 4.07 4.78
CA ALA A 23 -28.35 5.41 5.18
C ALA A 23 -27.36 5.30 6.35
N LEU A 24 -26.32 6.12 6.36
CA LEU A 24 -25.28 6.09 7.36
C LEU A 24 -25.15 7.46 8.04
N GLY A 25 -25.21 7.51 9.37
CA GLY A 25 -24.87 8.65 10.18
C GLY A 25 -23.52 8.44 10.84
N VAL A 26 -22.62 9.43 10.76
CA VAL A 26 -21.35 9.42 11.49
C VAL A 26 -21.47 10.42 12.64
N CYS A 27 -21.66 9.90 13.85
CA CYS A 27 -21.79 10.72 15.07
C CYS A 27 -20.38 10.98 15.64
N HIS A 28 -20.04 12.25 15.89
CA HIS A 28 -18.73 12.67 16.40
C HIS A 28 -18.85 13.03 17.88
N PHE A 29 -17.93 12.51 18.69
CA PHE A 29 -17.93 12.72 20.13
C PHE A 29 -16.63 13.37 20.61
N PRO A 30 -16.72 14.44 21.42
CA PRO A 30 -15.56 15.08 22.00
C PRO A 30 -14.89 14.24 23.10
N LYS A 31 -15.62 13.27 23.69
CA LYS A 31 -15.13 12.35 24.73
C LYS A 31 -15.54 10.92 24.40
N PHE A 32 -14.60 9.98 24.55
CA PHE A 32 -14.83 8.55 24.36
C PHE A 32 -15.95 8.01 25.26
N TYR A 33 -15.94 8.37 26.54
CA TYR A 33 -16.98 7.97 27.51
C TYR A 33 -18.38 8.33 27.02
N THR A 34 -18.57 9.55 26.52
CA THR A 34 -19.88 10.00 26.00
C THR A 34 -20.36 9.18 24.84
N ALA A 35 -19.45 8.74 23.92
CA ALA A 35 -19.81 7.85 22.83
C ALA A 35 -20.36 6.52 23.34
N MET A 36 -19.74 5.97 24.36
CA MET A 36 -20.17 4.70 24.96
C MET A 36 -21.50 4.84 25.73
N ASP A 37 -21.68 5.91 26.49
CA ASP A 37 -22.89 6.16 27.27
C ASP A 37 -24.13 6.40 26.37
N LEU A 38 -23.96 7.19 25.30
CA LEU A 38 -25.07 7.52 24.40
C LEU A 38 -25.42 6.40 23.43
N THR A 39 -24.61 5.36 23.29
CA THR A 39 -24.91 4.21 22.45
C THR A 39 -26.28 3.58 22.76
N ARG A 40 -26.64 3.47 24.04
CA ARG A 40 -27.92 2.90 24.48
C ARG A 40 -29.14 3.67 23.93
N HIS A 41 -29.06 5.00 23.85
CA HIS A 41 -30.13 5.85 23.30
C HIS A 41 -30.18 5.75 21.75
N ILE A 42 -29.03 5.65 21.09
CA ILE A 42 -28.96 5.50 19.64
C ILE A 42 -29.59 4.18 19.19
N VAL A 43 -29.36 3.09 19.94
CA VAL A 43 -29.90 1.75 19.63
C VAL A 43 -31.43 1.74 19.66
N GLU A 44 -32.11 2.59 20.44
CA GLU A 44 -33.58 2.71 20.47
C GLU A 44 -34.18 3.15 19.13
N LEU A 45 -33.40 3.80 18.25
CA LEU A 45 -33.85 4.13 16.89
C LEU A 45 -33.90 2.92 15.93
N GLY A 46 -33.49 1.74 16.40
CA GLY A 46 -33.44 0.50 15.59
C GLY A 46 -32.47 0.57 14.41
N PRO A 47 -31.19 0.93 14.64
CA PRO A 47 -30.15 0.86 13.62
C PRO A 47 -29.80 -0.60 13.29
N THR A 48 -29.31 -0.85 12.11
CA THR A 48 -28.78 -2.16 11.69
C THR A 48 -27.41 -2.42 12.33
N ALA A 49 -26.62 -1.37 12.50
CA ALA A 49 -25.30 -1.42 13.16
C ALA A 49 -24.97 -0.10 13.83
N VAL A 50 -24.24 -0.17 14.96
CA VAL A 50 -23.58 0.97 15.60
C VAL A 50 -22.14 0.55 15.88
N GLU A 51 -21.20 1.15 15.17
CA GLU A 51 -19.78 0.77 15.19
C GLU A 51 -18.91 1.88 15.75
N LEU A 52 -18.16 1.57 16.79
CA LEU A 52 -17.20 2.49 17.39
C LEU A 52 -15.89 2.53 16.61
N VAL A 53 -15.33 3.73 16.47
CA VAL A 53 -13.94 3.97 16.05
C VAL A 53 -13.33 5.04 16.95
N ASP A 54 -12.20 4.75 17.57
CA ASP A 54 -11.49 5.68 18.46
C ASP A 54 -10.55 6.64 17.70
N ARG A 55 -10.06 7.67 18.40
CA ARG A 55 -9.08 8.63 17.90
C ARG A 55 -7.82 7.96 17.34
N THR A 56 -7.31 6.93 18.02
CA THR A 56 -6.07 6.25 17.58
C THR A 56 -6.24 5.64 16.19
N MET A 57 -7.38 5.00 15.95
CA MET A 57 -7.67 4.43 14.62
C MET A 57 -7.87 5.52 13.56
N ILE A 58 -8.54 6.63 13.91
CA ILE A 58 -8.74 7.76 13.00
C ILE A 58 -7.38 8.33 12.55
N ASP A 59 -6.48 8.61 13.51
CA ASP A 59 -5.18 9.20 13.24
C ASP A 59 -4.29 8.27 12.41
N LEU A 60 -4.23 6.98 12.74
CA LEU A 60 -3.50 5.99 11.96
C LEU A 60 -4.06 5.84 10.54
N ALA A 61 -5.39 5.89 10.37
CA ALA A 61 -6.01 5.81 9.06
C ALA A 61 -5.68 7.03 8.16
N ARG A 62 -5.55 8.23 8.75
CA ARG A 62 -5.08 9.43 8.05
C ARG A 62 -3.64 9.30 7.53
N GLU A 63 -2.78 8.52 8.21
CA GLU A 63 -1.40 8.27 7.76
C GLU A 63 -1.34 7.29 6.57
N ILE A 64 -2.33 6.41 6.42
CA ILE A 64 -2.37 5.40 5.37
C ILE A 64 -2.93 6.02 4.08
N ALA A 65 -2.10 6.11 3.04
CA ALA A 65 -2.46 6.77 1.77
C ALA A 65 -3.75 6.22 1.12
N ALA A 66 -4.04 4.93 1.31
CA ALA A 66 -5.25 4.29 0.77
C ALA A 66 -6.55 4.76 1.46
N PHE A 67 -6.47 5.20 2.72
CA PHE A 67 -7.65 5.54 3.53
C PHE A 67 -7.80 7.04 3.78
N ARG A 68 -6.72 7.81 3.66
CA ARG A 68 -6.70 9.26 3.98
C ARG A 68 -7.86 10.03 3.35
N GLY A 69 -8.04 9.93 2.03
CA GLY A 69 -9.07 10.68 1.33
C GLY A 69 -10.50 10.34 1.79
N THR A 70 -10.76 9.06 2.09
CA THR A 70 -12.05 8.64 2.65
C THR A 70 -12.25 9.22 4.05
N VAL A 71 -11.24 9.12 4.94
CA VAL A 71 -11.32 9.64 6.32
C VAL A 71 -11.55 11.14 6.33
N GLU A 72 -10.85 11.91 5.51
CA GLU A 72 -11.02 13.36 5.37
C GLU A 72 -12.41 13.75 4.85
N ALA A 73 -13.08 12.88 4.08
CA ALA A 73 -14.40 13.15 3.53
C ALA A 73 -15.52 13.12 4.58
N PHE A 74 -15.38 12.30 5.66
CA PHE A 74 -16.47 12.14 6.62
C PHE A 74 -16.15 12.58 8.05
N ILE A 75 -14.88 12.68 8.46
CA ILE A 75 -14.50 13.14 9.79
C ILE A 75 -14.60 14.67 9.88
N ARG A 76 -15.21 15.16 10.96
CA ARG A 76 -15.32 16.58 11.28
C ARG A 76 -14.62 16.88 12.60
N GLY A 77 -13.77 17.91 12.58
CA GLY A 77 -13.01 18.30 13.77
C GLY A 77 -12.03 17.23 14.25
N GLU A 78 -11.85 17.19 15.56
CA GLU A 78 -10.90 16.29 16.23
C GLU A 78 -11.61 15.45 17.32
N PRO A 79 -12.53 14.54 16.95
CA PRO A 79 -13.28 13.73 17.91
C PRO A 79 -12.38 12.74 18.63
N GLU A 80 -12.65 12.42 19.91
CA GLU A 80 -12.02 11.28 20.59
C GLU A 80 -12.57 9.94 20.11
N ALA A 81 -13.84 9.94 19.66
CA ALA A 81 -14.49 8.77 19.11
C ALA A 81 -15.57 9.17 18.09
N ILE A 82 -15.87 8.25 17.18
CA ILE A 82 -17.06 8.32 16.33
C ILE A 82 -17.88 7.04 16.46
N LEU A 83 -19.19 7.17 16.24
CA LEU A 83 -20.09 6.04 16.02
C LEU A 83 -20.61 6.07 14.58
N LEU A 84 -20.39 4.99 13.84
CA LEU A 84 -20.99 4.74 12.54
C LEU A 84 -22.36 4.08 12.77
N VAL A 85 -23.43 4.78 12.46
CA VAL A 85 -24.81 4.34 12.70
C VAL A 85 -25.48 4.05 11.38
N GLU A 86 -25.63 2.77 11.01
CA GLU A 86 -26.27 2.36 9.76
C GLU A 86 -27.75 2.01 9.97
N PHE A 87 -28.60 2.53 9.11
CA PHE A 87 -29.98 2.10 8.94
C PHE A 87 -30.12 1.42 7.58
N SER A 88 -30.68 0.22 7.55
CA SER A 88 -30.92 -0.51 6.30
C SER A 88 -32.29 -1.16 6.27
N GLY A 89 -32.88 -1.30 5.07
CA GLY A 89 -34.20 -1.86 4.87
C GLY A 89 -34.66 -1.78 3.41
N GLU A 90 -35.97 -2.01 3.17
CA GLU A 90 -36.51 -2.04 1.83
C GLU A 90 -36.64 -0.61 1.23
N GLU A 91 -37.18 0.32 2.01
CA GLU A 91 -37.55 1.66 1.54
C GLU A 91 -36.50 2.70 1.91
N ARG A 92 -35.91 3.39 0.91
CA ARG A 92 -34.88 4.43 1.13
C ARG A 92 -35.43 5.62 1.96
N SER A 93 -36.64 6.04 1.73
CA SER A 93 -37.30 7.12 2.46
C SER A 93 -37.37 6.85 3.96
N ALA A 94 -37.71 5.62 4.34
CA ALA A 94 -37.74 5.20 5.74
C ALA A 94 -36.35 5.24 6.40
N GLN A 95 -35.32 4.86 5.69
CA GLN A 95 -33.95 4.91 6.22
C GLN A 95 -33.45 6.38 6.38
N LEU A 96 -33.78 7.25 5.45
CA LEU A 96 -33.48 8.68 5.56
C LEU A 96 -34.26 9.35 6.70
N GLU A 97 -35.49 8.91 6.99
CA GLU A 97 -36.25 9.40 8.15
C GLU A 97 -35.60 8.98 9.45
N LYS A 98 -35.14 7.73 9.58
CA LYS A 98 -34.38 7.28 10.75
C LYS A 98 -33.07 8.07 10.92
N LEU A 99 -32.39 8.40 9.82
CA LEU A 99 -31.19 9.24 9.87
C LEU A 99 -31.49 10.65 10.40
N ARG A 100 -32.58 11.28 9.96
CA ARG A 100 -33.03 12.57 10.50
C ARG A 100 -33.36 12.50 12.00
N ARG A 101 -34.03 11.40 12.43
CA ARG A 101 -34.27 11.17 13.85
C ARG A 101 -32.98 11.01 14.67
N LEU A 102 -31.95 10.40 14.09
CA LEU A 102 -30.61 10.34 14.71
C LEU A 102 -30.02 11.73 14.87
N VAL A 103 -30.09 12.59 13.84
CA VAL A 103 -29.61 13.99 13.93
C VAL A 103 -30.33 14.75 15.04
N GLN A 104 -31.65 14.60 15.13
CA GLN A 104 -32.46 15.24 16.20
C GLN A 104 -32.11 14.68 17.56
N LEU A 105 -32.00 13.35 17.73
CA LEU A 105 -31.62 12.73 18.99
C LEU A 105 -30.26 13.25 19.49
N MET A 106 -29.28 13.35 18.60
CA MET A 106 -27.94 13.86 18.98
C MET A 106 -28.00 15.33 19.42
N ALA A 107 -28.85 16.15 18.79
CA ALA A 107 -29.07 17.53 19.22
C ALA A 107 -29.74 17.60 20.59
N ASP A 108 -30.78 16.80 20.85
CA ASP A 108 -31.51 16.71 22.12
C ASP A 108 -30.60 16.22 23.28
N LEU A 109 -29.60 15.37 22.94
CA LEU A 109 -28.57 14.90 23.88
C LEU A 109 -27.41 15.90 24.09
N GLY A 110 -27.52 17.13 23.54
CA GLY A 110 -26.56 18.21 23.75
C GLY A 110 -25.38 18.20 22.77
N LEU A 111 -25.48 17.49 21.67
CA LEU A 111 -24.46 17.39 20.60
C LEU A 111 -25.01 17.84 19.24
N PRO A 112 -25.53 19.08 19.11
CA PRO A 112 -26.05 19.59 17.85
C PRO A 112 -24.96 19.68 16.77
N GLY A 113 -25.26 19.29 15.53
CA GLY A 113 -24.32 19.35 14.42
C GLY A 113 -23.20 18.29 14.45
N SER A 114 -23.28 17.33 15.38
CA SER A 114 -22.27 16.29 15.54
C SER A 114 -22.40 15.12 14.54
N VAL A 115 -23.46 15.08 13.73
CA VAL A 115 -23.73 13.98 12.78
C VAL A 115 -23.37 14.41 11.35
N THR A 116 -22.47 13.64 10.71
CA THR A 116 -22.29 13.72 9.24
C THR A 116 -23.22 12.71 8.59
N GLU A 117 -24.17 13.20 7.78
CA GLU A 117 -25.10 12.38 7.02
C GLU A 117 -24.44 11.88 5.73
N VAL A 118 -24.37 10.58 5.53
CA VAL A 118 -23.76 9.94 4.37
C VAL A 118 -24.84 9.16 3.63
N THR A 119 -25.32 9.72 2.52
CA THR A 119 -26.38 9.14 1.68
C THR A 119 -25.85 8.62 0.33
N ASP A 120 -24.61 8.96 -0.04
CA ASP A 120 -23.93 8.44 -1.22
C ASP A 120 -23.48 6.99 -1.01
N PRO A 121 -23.96 6.01 -1.82
CA PRO A 121 -23.62 4.61 -1.66
C PRO A 121 -22.11 4.32 -1.80
N LYS A 122 -21.41 5.10 -2.63
CA LYS A 122 -19.98 4.92 -2.82
C LYS A 122 -19.21 5.31 -1.56
N LEU A 123 -19.50 6.46 -1.00
CA LEU A 123 -18.86 6.92 0.23
C LEU A 123 -19.20 6.00 1.41
N GLN A 124 -20.46 5.50 1.53
CA GLN A 124 -20.83 4.50 2.53
C GLN A 124 -19.94 3.26 2.42
N LYS A 125 -19.79 2.71 1.21
CA LYS A 125 -18.93 1.55 0.97
C LYS A 125 -17.48 1.84 1.36
N ASP A 126 -16.94 2.97 0.97
CA ASP A 126 -15.55 3.36 1.26
C ASP A 126 -15.32 3.51 2.77
N ILE A 127 -16.27 4.07 3.54
CA ILE A 127 -16.23 4.15 5.00
C ILE A 127 -16.23 2.75 5.64
N TRP A 128 -17.08 1.85 5.16
CA TRP A 128 -17.12 0.47 5.66
C TRP A 128 -15.82 -0.30 5.35
N GLU A 129 -15.15 -0.04 4.22
CA GLU A 129 -13.85 -0.63 3.93
C GLU A 129 -12.76 -0.13 4.92
N VAL A 130 -12.79 1.15 5.31
CA VAL A 130 -11.92 1.67 6.38
C VAL A 130 -12.21 0.97 7.70
N ARG A 131 -13.50 0.83 8.10
CA ARG A 131 -13.90 0.15 9.35
C ARG A 131 -13.46 -1.32 9.36
N LYS A 132 -13.65 -2.06 8.27
CA LYS A 132 -13.22 -3.46 8.12
C LYS A 132 -11.70 -3.61 8.21
N ALA A 133 -10.94 -2.61 7.75
CA ALA A 133 -9.49 -2.58 7.85
C ALA A 133 -8.99 -2.24 9.26
N GLY A 134 -9.88 -1.98 10.22
CA GLY A 134 -9.57 -1.45 11.57
C GLY A 134 -8.44 -2.17 12.29
N LEU A 135 -8.47 -3.51 12.35
CA LEU A 135 -7.38 -4.29 12.92
C LEU A 135 -6.02 -3.98 12.27
N ASN A 136 -5.98 -3.94 10.93
CA ASN A 136 -4.75 -3.70 10.20
C ASN A 136 -4.27 -2.27 10.35
N ILE A 137 -5.19 -1.31 10.42
CA ILE A 137 -4.90 0.10 10.71
C ILE A 137 -4.25 0.23 12.10
N MET A 138 -4.83 -0.39 13.12
CA MET A 138 -4.25 -0.40 14.47
C MET A 138 -2.84 -1.05 14.48
N MET A 139 -2.65 -2.14 13.74
CA MET A 139 -1.36 -2.84 13.63
C MET A 139 -0.32 -2.05 12.81
N SER A 140 -0.68 -0.95 12.14
CA SER A 140 0.26 -0.07 11.45
C SER A 140 1.05 0.83 12.39
N MET A 141 0.72 0.87 13.67
CA MET A 141 1.44 1.61 14.70
C MET A 141 2.93 1.28 14.67
N LYS A 142 3.78 2.31 14.59
CA LYS A 142 5.24 2.18 14.56
C LYS A 142 5.79 1.95 15.98
N GLY A 143 7.03 1.47 16.07
CA GLY A 143 7.70 1.20 17.34
C GLY A 143 7.53 -0.25 17.85
N ASP A 144 8.08 -0.55 19.03
CA ASP A 144 8.09 -1.89 19.64
C ASP A 144 6.77 -2.22 20.36
N GLY A 145 6.08 -1.21 20.91
CA GLY A 145 4.75 -1.36 21.45
C GLY A 145 3.73 -1.60 20.34
N LYS A 146 3.01 -2.73 20.42
CA LYS A 146 1.97 -3.10 19.45
C LYS A 146 0.66 -3.38 20.16
N PRO A 147 -0.48 -3.10 19.52
CA PRO A 147 -1.77 -3.55 20.00
C PRO A 147 -1.81 -5.08 20.09
N VAL A 148 -2.06 -5.64 21.26
CA VAL A 148 -2.05 -7.09 21.49
C VAL A 148 -3.45 -7.57 21.80
N SER A 149 -3.89 -8.63 21.06
CA SER A 149 -5.21 -9.23 21.18
C SER A 149 -5.23 -10.31 22.24
N PHE A 150 -5.80 -10.05 23.42
CA PHE A 150 -5.96 -11.05 24.48
C PHE A 150 -7.18 -10.81 25.38
N ILE A 151 -7.71 -9.61 25.42
CA ILE A 151 -8.93 -9.20 26.12
C ILE A 151 -9.92 -8.49 25.19
N GLU A 152 -9.61 -8.43 23.91
CA GLU A 152 -10.62 -8.01 22.94
C GLU A 152 -11.74 -9.02 22.92
N ASP A 153 -12.94 -8.60 22.50
CA ASP A 153 -14.08 -9.48 22.40
C ASP A 153 -14.88 -9.68 23.74
N CYS A 154 -14.53 -8.91 24.76
CA CYS A 154 -15.42 -8.82 25.92
C CYS A 154 -16.71 -8.10 25.54
N ALA A 155 -17.85 -8.65 25.96
CA ALA A 155 -19.16 -8.05 25.75
C ALA A 155 -19.86 -7.78 27.08
N VAL A 156 -20.50 -6.62 27.20
CA VAL A 156 -21.27 -6.24 28.40
C VAL A 156 -22.63 -5.67 28.01
N PRO A 157 -23.65 -5.73 28.89
CA PRO A 157 -24.93 -5.07 28.66
C PRO A 157 -24.74 -3.58 28.39
N LEU A 158 -25.57 -3.00 27.51
CA LEU A 158 -25.40 -1.63 27.03
C LEU A 158 -25.46 -0.59 28.14
N GLU A 159 -26.25 -0.81 29.18
CA GLU A 159 -26.33 0.06 30.34
C GLU A 159 -25.01 0.17 31.12
N HIS A 160 -24.12 -0.79 30.95
CA HIS A 160 -22.81 -0.82 31.61
C HIS A 160 -21.65 -0.45 30.69
N LEU A 161 -21.90 -0.23 29.40
CA LEU A 161 -20.86 -0.09 28.38
C LEU A 161 -19.88 1.05 28.69
N ALA A 162 -20.37 2.22 29.06
CA ALA A 162 -19.55 3.39 29.38
C ALA A 162 -18.70 3.17 30.65
N GLU A 163 -19.33 2.70 31.74
CA GLU A 163 -18.64 2.43 33.00
C GLU A 163 -17.59 1.33 32.84
N TYR A 164 -17.93 0.24 32.15
CA TYR A 164 -17.00 -0.86 31.90
C TYR A 164 -15.77 -0.41 31.09
N THR A 165 -15.96 0.36 30.00
CA THR A 165 -14.84 0.83 29.18
C THR A 165 -13.95 1.83 29.95
N ASP A 166 -14.51 2.67 30.80
CA ASP A 166 -13.75 3.58 31.66
C ASP A 166 -12.91 2.80 32.69
N ARG A 167 -13.50 1.85 33.41
CA ARG A 167 -12.79 1.01 34.37
C ARG A 167 -11.70 0.17 33.72
N LEU A 168 -11.95 -0.36 32.52
CA LEU A 168 -10.94 -1.11 31.78
C LEU A 168 -9.79 -0.20 31.32
N THR A 169 -10.09 1.05 30.94
CA THR A 169 -9.08 2.07 30.64
C THR A 169 -8.21 2.39 31.85
N GLN A 170 -8.81 2.44 33.05
CA GLN A 170 -8.07 2.61 34.31
C GLN A 170 -7.16 1.42 34.62
N VAL A 171 -7.58 0.17 34.30
CA VAL A 171 -6.71 -1.01 34.40
C VAL A 171 -5.49 -0.85 33.50
N PHE A 172 -5.66 -0.39 32.25
CA PHE A 172 -4.51 -0.14 31.37
C PHE A 172 -3.56 0.91 31.93
N ALA A 173 -4.11 2.02 32.41
CA ALA A 173 -3.31 3.10 33.02
C ALA A 173 -2.52 2.62 34.25
N LYS A 174 -3.12 1.80 35.12
CA LYS A 174 -2.48 1.16 36.27
C LYS A 174 -1.25 0.31 35.83
N HIS A 175 -1.32 -0.37 34.70
CA HIS A 175 -0.23 -1.17 34.15
C HIS A 175 0.70 -0.38 33.22
N GLY A 176 0.58 0.95 33.18
CA GLY A 176 1.45 1.83 32.38
C GLY A 176 1.31 1.59 30.88
N THR A 177 0.08 1.38 30.41
CA THR A 177 -0.25 1.24 28.98
C THR A 177 -1.57 1.94 28.63
N ARG A 178 -1.95 1.88 27.36
CA ARG A 178 -3.24 2.37 26.86
C ARG A 178 -3.86 1.35 25.94
N GLY A 179 -5.18 1.37 25.80
CA GLY A 179 -5.92 0.57 24.81
C GLY A 179 -6.12 1.33 23.49
N THR A 180 -6.32 0.57 22.43
CA THR A 180 -6.89 1.04 21.17
C THR A 180 -8.26 0.39 21.01
N TRP A 181 -9.27 1.17 20.56
CA TRP A 181 -10.65 0.75 20.63
C TRP A 181 -11.37 0.81 19.29
N TYR A 182 -12.06 -0.25 18.94
CA TYR A 182 -13.20 -0.25 18.04
C TYR A 182 -14.21 -1.30 18.53
N ALA A 183 -15.48 -1.22 18.15
CA ALA A 183 -16.48 -2.09 18.76
C ALA A 183 -17.72 -2.23 17.89
N HIS A 184 -18.42 -3.34 18.06
CA HIS A 184 -19.82 -3.48 17.72
C HIS A 184 -20.66 -2.90 18.88
N ALA A 185 -20.71 -1.58 18.95
CA ALA A 185 -21.22 -0.87 20.12
C ALA A 185 -22.70 -1.19 20.37
N SER A 186 -23.51 -1.41 19.32
CA SER A 186 -24.94 -1.75 19.43
C SER A 186 -25.25 -3.02 20.23
N VAL A 187 -24.28 -3.93 20.36
CA VAL A 187 -24.43 -5.19 21.08
C VAL A 187 -23.46 -5.32 22.25
N GLY A 188 -22.75 -4.22 22.59
CA GLY A 188 -21.83 -4.16 23.72
C GLY A 188 -20.54 -4.97 23.54
N THR A 189 -20.23 -5.45 22.33
CA THR A 189 -19.02 -6.24 22.03
C THR A 189 -17.87 -5.31 21.68
N LEU A 190 -16.77 -5.45 22.39
CA LEU A 190 -15.62 -4.56 22.33
C LEU A 190 -14.40 -5.22 21.67
N HIS A 191 -13.69 -4.46 20.85
CA HIS A 191 -12.41 -4.90 20.30
C HIS A 191 -11.30 -3.98 20.83
N VAL A 192 -10.88 -4.21 22.06
CA VAL A 192 -9.85 -3.43 22.72
C VAL A 192 -8.51 -4.16 22.71
N ARG A 193 -7.45 -3.42 22.39
CA ARG A 193 -6.10 -3.99 22.38
C ARG A 193 -5.14 -3.10 23.14
N PRO A 194 -4.66 -3.54 24.32
CA PRO A 194 -3.58 -2.84 25.01
C PRO A 194 -2.29 -2.83 24.20
N VAL A 195 -1.59 -1.71 24.23
CA VAL A 195 -0.31 -1.53 23.51
C VAL A 195 0.83 -2.07 24.39
N LEU A 196 1.41 -3.21 24.01
CA LEU A 196 2.45 -3.89 24.79
C LEU A 196 3.69 -4.15 23.94
N ASP A 197 4.87 -4.00 24.58
CA ASP A 197 6.14 -4.51 24.02
C ASP A 197 6.33 -5.97 24.44
N MET A 198 5.95 -6.88 23.54
CA MET A 198 6.05 -8.33 23.78
C MET A 198 7.47 -8.89 23.76
N ARG A 199 8.49 -8.05 23.49
CA ARG A 199 9.90 -8.43 23.59
C ARG A 199 10.47 -8.16 24.99
N ARG A 200 9.86 -7.20 25.75
CA ARG A 200 10.38 -6.72 27.03
C ARG A 200 9.29 -6.63 28.07
N GLY A 201 9.08 -7.72 28.80
CA GLY A 201 8.15 -7.73 29.94
C GLY A 201 6.67 -7.71 29.58
N GLY A 202 6.30 -7.70 28.29
CA GLY A 202 4.91 -7.65 27.82
C GLY A 202 4.08 -8.84 28.29
N ALA A 203 4.66 -10.02 28.41
CA ALA A 203 3.97 -11.22 28.88
C ALA A 203 3.39 -11.09 30.29
N ALA A 204 4.18 -10.58 31.24
CA ALA A 204 3.73 -10.36 32.62
C ALA A 204 2.61 -9.32 32.70
N LYS A 205 2.76 -8.17 31.95
CA LYS A 205 1.71 -7.16 31.87
C LYS A 205 0.43 -7.72 31.24
N MET A 206 0.57 -8.50 30.16
CA MET A 206 -0.56 -9.15 29.47
C MET A 206 -1.36 -10.02 30.44
N ARG A 207 -0.70 -10.85 31.25
CA ARG A 207 -1.34 -11.69 32.27
C ARG A 207 -2.05 -10.86 33.33
N ALA A 208 -1.38 -9.88 33.94
CA ALA A 208 -1.96 -9.06 34.97
C ALA A 208 -3.21 -8.29 34.50
N ILE A 209 -3.16 -7.73 33.28
CA ILE A 209 -4.31 -7.07 32.66
C ILE A 209 -5.44 -8.08 32.40
N ALA A 210 -5.13 -9.30 31.92
CA ALA A 210 -6.14 -10.32 31.63
C ALA A 210 -6.87 -10.79 32.90
N GLU A 211 -6.16 -10.95 34.03
CA GLU A 211 -6.73 -11.30 35.33
C GLU A 211 -7.74 -10.26 35.79
N GLU A 212 -7.37 -8.98 35.75
CA GLU A 212 -8.27 -7.89 36.17
C GLU A 212 -9.45 -7.73 35.17
N ALA A 213 -9.22 -7.84 33.87
CA ALA A 213 -10.26 -7.76 32.86
C ALA A 213 -11.28 -8.91 32.96
N CYS A 214 -10.81 -10.14 33.21
CA CYS A 214 -11.68 -11.30 33.41
C CYS A 214 -12.59 -11.12 34.65
N ALA A 215 -12.02 -10.64 35.76
CA ALA A 215 -12.79 -10.34 36.96
C ALA A 215 -13.79 -9.21 36.74
N LEU A 216 -13.37 -8.15 36.02
CA LEU A 216 -14.21 -6.99 35.74
C LEU A 216 -15.41 -7.36 34.86
N VAL A 217 -15.21 -8.03 33.72
CA VAL A 217 -16.32 -8.40 32.82
C VAL A 217 -17.32 -9.33 33.52
N LYS A 218 -16.86 -10.19 34.42
CA LYS A 218 -17.72 -11.06 35.22
C LYS A 218 -18.60 -10.29 36.17
N GLN A 219 -18.11 -9.19 36.79
CA GLN A 219 -18.91 -8.29 37.66
C GLN A 219 -20.10 -7.70 36.90
N TYR A 220 -19.91 -7.36 35.61
CA TYR A 220 -20.98 -6.82 34.77
C TYR A 220 -21.85 -7.93 34.13
N LYS A 221 -21.70 -9.20 34.52
CA LYS A 221 -22.39 -10.35 33.93
C LYS A 221 -22.23 -10.43 32.41
N GLY A 222 -21.09 -9.96 31.91
CA GLY A 222 -20.73 -9.96 30.52
C GLY A 222 -20.15 -11.30 30.04
N ALA A 223 -19.70 -11.33 28.79
CA ALA A 223 -18.95 -12.45 28.19
C ALA A 223 -17.47 -12.07 28.04
N TYR A 224 -16.56 -12.96 28.43
CA TYR A 224 -15.11 -12.76 28.24
C TYR A 224 -14.68 -12.98 26.80
N SER A 225 -15.38 -13.84 26.07
CA SER A 225 -15.25 -14.06 24.62
C SER A 225 -16.64 -14.00 24.00
N GLY A 226 -16.94 -12.92 23.26
CA GLY A 226 -18.25 -12.67 22.68
C GLY A 226 -18.46 -13.41 21.35
N GLU A 227 -17.55 -13.25 20.38
CA GLU A 227 -17.70 -13.75 19.01
C GLU A 227 -16.44 -14.41 18.42
N HIS A 228 -15.21 -14.07 18.88
CA HIS A 228 -13.95 -14.53 18.27
C HIS A 228 -13.53 -15.94 18.70
N GLY A 229 -14.09 -16.47 19.78
CA GLY A 229 -13.63 -17.69 20.42
C GLY A 229 -12.39 -17.46 21.30
N ASP A 230 -12.02 -18.49 22.09
CA ASP A 230 -11.01 -18.33 23.13
C ASP A 230 -9.57 -18.46 22.63
N GLY A 231 -9.32 -19.34 21.67
CA GLY A 231 -7.98 -19.56 21.11
C GLY A 231 -6.94 -19.91 22.18
N LEU A 232 -5.66 -19.63 21.91
CA LEU A 232 -4.57 -19.86 22.86
C LEU A 232 -4.55 -18.86 24.03
N VAL A 233 -4.99 -17.63 23.79
CA VAL A 233 -4.81 -16.55 24.79
C VAL A 233 -5.95 -16.44 25.79
N ARG A 234 -7.16 -16.95 25.47
CA ARG A 234 -8.33 -16.88 26.35
C ARG A 234 -8.75 -18.23 26.94
N SER A 235 -8.36 -19.36 26.35
CA SER A 235 -8.78 -20.69 26.85
C SER A 235 -8.39 -20.96 28.30
N GLU A 236 -7.28 -20.42 28.80
CA GLU A 236 -6.89 -20.54 30.20
C GLU A 236 -7.96 -19.94 31.15
N TRP A 237 -8.74 -18.96 30.69
CA TRP A 237 -9.74 -18.24 31.47
C TRP A 237 -11.11 -18.94 31.50
N ILE A 238 -11.33 -20.00 30.72
CA ILE A 238 -12.58 -20.76 30.71
C ILE A 238 -12.89 -21.30 32.12
N ALA A 239 -11.93 -21.94 32.77
CA ALA A 239 -12.14 -22.50 34.11
C ALA A 239 -12.43 -21.42 35.18
N PRO A 240 -11.65 -20.32 35.30
CA PRO A 240 -11.98 -19.23 36.20
C PRO A 240 -13.32 -18.55 35.90
N PHE A 241 -13.70 -18.45 34.64
CA PHE A 241 -14.91 -17.75 34.22
C PHE A 241 -16.18 -18.59 34.42
N PHE A 242 -16.20 -19.81 33.87
CA PHE A 242 -17.38 -20.68 33.85
C PHE A 242 -17.45 -21.68 35.04
N GLY A 243 -16.35 -21.90 35.74
CA GLY A 243 -16.25 -22.78 36.87
C GLY A 243 -16.04 -24.28 36.49
N PRO A 244 -15.85 -25.14 37.51
CA PRO A 244 -15.38 -26.52 37.30
C PRO A 244 -16.38 -27.40 36.57
N ARG A 245 -17.69 -27.18 36.76
CA ARG A 245 -18.73 -28.03 36.14
C ARG A 245 -18.71 -27.90 34.60
N LEU A 246 -18.79 -26.68 34.08
CA LEU A 246 -18.79 -26.47 32.62
C LEU A 246 -17.44 -26.83 31.99
N THR A 247 -16.34 -26.58 32.70
CA THR A 247 -15.00 -26.99 32.24
C THR A 247 -14.89 -28.50 32.10
N ALA A 248 -15.45 -29.28 33.07
CA ALA A 248 -15.49 -30.72 32.99
C ALA A 248 -16.37 -31.23 31.82
N CYS A 249 -17.53 -30.60 31.58
CA CYS A 249 -18.38 -30.94 30.43
C CYS A 249 -17.66 -30.74 29.10
N LEU A 250 -16.89 -29.65 28.93
CA LEU A 250 -16.11 -29.39 27.72
C LEU A 250 -15.03 -30.48 27.49
N ALA A 251 -14.36 -30.90 28.57
CA ALA A 251 -13.38 -31.99 28.51
C ALA A 251 -14.02 -33.33 28.15
N GLU A 252 -15.21 -33.62 28.69
CA GLU A 252 -15.97 -34.82 28.41
C GLU A 252 -16.43 -34.88 26.95
N ILE A 253 -16.98 -33.79 26.41
CA ILE A 253 -17.35 -33.65 24.99
C ILE A 253 -16.14 -33.89 24.09
N LYS A 254 -15.00 -33.29 24.44
CA LYS A 254 -13.73 -33.48 23.72
C LYS A 254 -13.31 -34.94 23.72
N GLY A 255 -13.40 -35.63 24.88
CA GLY A 255 -13.07 -37.04 25.02
C GLY A 255 -13.97 -37.98 24.18
N TRP A 256 -15.26 -37.63 24.05
CA TRP A 256 -16.19 -38.40 23.21
C TRP A 256 -15.95 -38.26 21.72
N LEU A 257 -15.71 -37.04 21.25
CA LEU A 257 -15.67 -36.73 19.82
C LEU A 257 -14.25 -36.73 19.24
N ASP A 258 -13.23 -36.59 20.09
CA ASP A 258 -11.83 -36.62 19.71
C ASP A 258 -10.97 -37.37 20.76
N PRO A 259 -11.20 -38.66 20.96
CA PRO A 259 -10.49 -39.42 22.00
C PRO A 259 -8.97 -39.51 21.78
N LYS A 260 -8.50 -39.25 20.55
CA LYS A 260 -7.07 -39.23 20.21
C LYS A 260 -6.42 -37.84 20.33
N GLY A 261 -7.21 -36.78 20.62
CA GLY A 261 -6.71 -35.42 20.77
C GLY A 261 -6.09 -34.84 19.50
N LEU A 262 -6.61 -35.23 18.33
CA LEU A 262 -6.06 -34.78 17.02
C LEU A 262 -6.59 -33.40 16.58
N MET A 263 -7.81 -33.06 16.97
CA MET A 263 -8.47 -31.83 16.54
C MET A 263 -8.02 -30.64 17.39
N ASN A 264 -7.18 -29.80 16.81
CA ASN A 264 -6.74 -28.50 17.36
C ASN A 264 -6.45 -28.54 18.88
N PRO A 265 -5.48 -29.33 19.35
CA PRO A 265 -5.22 -29.52 20.78
C PRO A 265 -4.74 -28.22 21.46
N GLY A 266 -4.96 -28.15 22.78
CA GLY A 266 -4.51 -27.01 23.59
C GLY A 266 -5.37 -25.72 23.47
N LYS A 267 -6.62 -25.88 22.98
CA LYS A 267 -7.62 -24.79 22.99
C LYS A 267 -8.90 -25.32 23.63
N ILE A 268 -9.59 -24.48 24.38
CA ILE A 268 -10.77 -24.78 25.19
C ILE A 268 -10.45 -25.79 26.30
N VAL A 269 -9.90 -26.96 25.96
CA VAL A 269 -9.56 -28.07 26.87
C VAL A 269 -8.04 -28.16 26.99
N ALA A 270 -7.55 -28.23 28.23
CA ALA A 270 -6.13 -28.33 28.59
C ALA A 270 -5.23 -27.28 27.90
N PRO A 271 -5.56 -25.99 27.96
CA PRO A 271 -4.81 -24.98 27.27
C PRO A 271 -3.44 -24.72 27.94
N PRO A 272 -2.43 -24.26 27.17
CA PRO A 272 -1.21 -23.71 27.75
C PRO A 272 -1.49 -22.42 28.52
N LYS A 273 -0.51 -21.96 29.29
CA LYS A 273 -0.56 -20.64 29.91
C LYS A 273 -0.53 -19.56 28.86
N MET A 274 -1.35 -18.50 29.01
CA MET A 274 -1.43 -17.41 28.04
C MET A 274 -0.12 -16.63 27.89
N ASP A 275 0.73 -16.64 28.90
CA ASP A 275 2.03 -15.98 28.96
C ASP A 275 3.20 -16.92 28.68
N ASP A 276 2.96 -18.09 28.12
CA ASP A 276 4.03 -18.99 27.63
C ASP A 276 4.78 -18.33 26.44
N ALA A 277 5.87 -17.66 26.77
CA ALA A 277 6.66 -16.90 25.81
C ALA A 277 7.23 -17.72 24.64
N ARG A 278 7.27 -19.07 24.76
CA ARG A 278 7.67 -19.96 23.65
C ARG A 278 6.69 -19.93 22.48
N LEU A 279 5.44 -19.56 22.75
CA LEU A 279 4.37 -19.45 21.76
C LEU A 279 4.30 -18.06 21.09
N PHE A 280 5.10 -17.09 21.55
CA PHE A 280 5.09 -15.73 21.03
C PHE A 280 5.88 -15.62 19.72
N ARG A 281 5.50 -14.64 18.90
CA ARG A 281 6.24 -14.25 17.69
C ARG A 281 7.71 -13.91 18.00
N HIS A 282 7.97 -13.36 19.19
CA HIS A 282 9.28 -13.03 19.71
C HIS A 282 9.56 -13.94 20.92
N PRO A 283 10.12 -15.16 20.70
CA PRO A 283 10.44 -16.08 21.80
C PRO A 283 11.55 -15.50 22.69
N PRO A 284 11.76 -16.09 23.89
CA PRO A 284 12.86 -15.67 24.77
C PRO A 284 14.20 -15.65 24.05
N GLY A 285 14.95 -14.57 24.23
CA GLY A 285 16.25 -14.38 23.56
C GLY A 285 16.16 -13.89 22.10
N TYR A 286 14.96 -13.57 21.59
CA TYR A 286 14.82 -12.99 20.27
C TYR A 286 15.62 -11.67 20.14
N ALA A 287 16.52 -11.65 19.19
CA ALA A 287 17.33 -10.48 18.83
C ALA A 287 17.57 -10.44 17.33
N THR A 288 17.74 -9.27 16.78
CA THR A 288 18.10 -9.07 15.37
C THR A 288 19.57 -8.72 15.22
N ARG A 289 20.20 -9.23 14.17
CA ARG A 289 21.58 -8.96 13.80
C ARG A 289 21.59 -8.11 12.54
N LEU A 290 21.62 -6.78 12.73
CA LEU A 290 21.56 -5.86 11.61
C LEU A 290 22.97 -5.51 11.11
N PRO A 291 23.22 -5.55 9.80
CA PRO A 291 24.34 -4.85 9.22
C PRO A 291 24.13 -3.33 9.33
N ALA A 292 25.20 -2.54 9.19
CA ALA A 292 25.07 -1.09 9.08
C ALA A 292 24.23 -0.74 7.84
N THR A 293 23.07 -0.11 8.03
CA THR A 293 22.12 0.14 6.94
C THR A 293 22.62 1.22 5.97
N VAL A 294 22.33 1.04 4.69
CA VAL A 294 22.73 1.98 3.62
C VAL A 294 21.63 3.00 3.30
N LEU A 295 20.38 2.69 3.66
CA LEU A 295 19.23 3.58 3.58
C LEU A 295 18.79 4.04 4.96
N ASP A 296 18.02 5.13 5.03
CA ASP A 296 17.46 5.63 6.28
C ASP A 296 16.22 4.84 6.69
N TRP A 297 16.25 4.22 7.87
CA TRP A 297 15.15 3.44 8.46
C TRP A 297 14.63 4.04 9.78
N ARG A 298 15.04 5.27 10.12
CA ARG A 298 14.67 5.92 11.40
C ARG A 298 13.18 6.03 11.60
N GLU A 299 12.41 6.18 10.52
CA GLU A 299 10.95 6.24 10.57
C GLU A 299 10.32 5.04 11.29
N TRP A 300 10.92 3.85 11.21
CA TRP A 300 10.47 2.63 11.90
C TRP A 300 11.28 2.30 13.15
N GLY A 301 12.37 3.01 13.42
CA GLY A 301 13.33 2.69 14.47
C GLY A 301 14.37 1.62 14.09
N GLY A 302 14.46 1.26 12.81
CA GLY A 302 15.40 0.30 12.24
C GLY A 302 14.85 -0.51 11.07
N TRP A 303 15.74 -1.14 10.32
CA TRP A 303 15.35 -2.00 9.20
C TRP A 303 14.55 -3.24 9.65
N ASP A 304 14.97 -3.87 10.75
CA ASP A 304 14.26 -5.00 11.36
C ASP A 304 12.81 -4.61 11.76
N LYS A 305 12.65 -3.42 12.34
CA LYS A 305 11.33 -2.89 12.73
C LYS A 305 10.43 -2.66 11.52
N ALA A 306 11.00 -2.16 10.41
CA ALA A 306 10.28 -2.02 9.16
C ALA A 306 9.83 -3.38 8.60
N VAL A 307 10.71 -4.40 8.63
CA VAL A 307 10.38 -5.78 8.22
C VAL A 307 9.28 -6.38 9.09
N GLU A 308 9.32 -6.13 10.40
CA GLU A 308 8.35 -6.65 11.37
C GLU A 308 6.98 -5.94 11.33
N MET A 309 6.82 -4.87 10.55
CA MET A 309 5.50 -4.29 10.29
C MET A 309 4.53 -5.27 9.64
N CYS A 310 5.02 -6.32 8.97
CA CYS A 310 4.16 -7.38 8.46
C CYS A 310 3.51 -8.16 9.61
N ASN A 311 2.20 -7.99 9.79
CA ASN A 311 1.40 -8.68 10.80
C ASN A 311 0.74 -9.98 10.27
N ASN A 312 1.14 -10.46 9.10
CA ASN A 312 0.60 -11.66 8.45
C ASN A 312 -0.88 -11.62 8.02
N ASN A 313 -1.50 -10.43 7.89
CA ASN A 313 -2.90 -10.28 7.50
C ASN A 313 -3.29 -10.92 6.14
N GLY A 314 -2.33 -11.18 5.28
CA GLY A 314 -2.57 -11.82 3.99
C GLY A 314 -3.19 -10.93 2.91
N HIS A 315 -3.36 -9.63 3.12
CA HIS A 315 -3.88 -8.70 2.10
C HIS A 315 -3.12 -8.76 0.77
N CYS A 316 -1.84 -9.14 0.81
CA CYS A 316 -1.00 -9.32 -0.39
C CYS A 316 -1.35 -10.57 -1.24
N ARG A 317 -2.30 -11.41 -0.81
CA ARG A 317 -2.78 -12.60 -1.57
C ARG A 317 -3.92 -12.31 -2.54
N LYS A 318 -4.40 -11.07 -2.58
CA LYS A 318 -5.56 -10.69 -3.40
C LYS A 318 -5.33 -10.86 -4.91
N PHE A 319 -6.41 -11.13 -5.64
CA PHE A 319 -6.46 -11.23 -7.10
C PHE A 319 -7.38 -10.19 -7.74
N ASP A 320 -8.10 -9.43 -6.95
CA ASP A 320 -8.92 -8.30 -7.36
C ASP A 320 -8.08 -7.12 -7.89
N ALA A 321 -8.70 -5.99 -8.15
CA ALA A 321 -8.04 -4.78 -8.60
C ALA A 321 -6.89 -4.36 -7.68
N GLY A 322 -5.84 -3.77 -8.26
CA GLY A 322 -4.64 -3.33 -7.57
C GLY A 322 -3.35 -3.94 -8.10
N THR A 323 -2.21 -3.43 -7.60
CA THR A 323 -0.88 -3.76 -8.12
C THR A 323 -0.20 -4.91 -7.39
N MET A 324 -0.44 -5.04 -6.11
CA MET A 324 0.26 -5.94 -5.17
C MET A 324 -0.14 -7.41 -5.40
N CYS A 325 0.61 -8.39 -5.26
CA CYS A 325 1.97 -8.76 -5.61
C CYS A 325 1.97 -9.47 -6.99
N PRO A 326 2.54 -8.90 -8.03
CA PRO A 326 2.49 -9.50 -9.37
C PRO A 326 3.11 -10.89 -9.45
N SER A 327 4.21 -11.12 -8.73
CA SER A 327 4.88 -12.42 -8.69
C SER A 327 4.01 -13.52 -8.08
N TYR A 328 3.29 -13.23 -7.00
CA TYR A 328 2.35 -14.20 -6.41
C TYR A 328 1.19 -14.51 -7.36
N ARG A 329 0.65 -13.49 -8.04
CA ARG A 329 -0.42 -13.69 -9.04
C ARG A 329 0.02 -14.66 -10.14
N ALA A 330 1.31 -14.65 -10.51
CA ALA A 330 1.87 -15.54 -11.54
C ALA A 330 2.27 -16.93 -11.01
N THR A 331 2.76 -17.03 -9.76
CA THR A 331 3.33 -18.29 -9.23
C THR A 331 2.42 -19.04 -8.28
N ARG A 332 1.52 -18.35 -7.60
CA ARG A 332 0.70 -18.87 -6.48
C ARG A 332 1.52 -19.34 -5.27
N ASP A 333 2.81 -19.03 -5.24
CA ASP A 333 3.71 -19.39 -4.15
C ASP A 333 3.78 -18.26 -3.11
N GLU A 334 3.53 -18.60 -1.85
CA GLU A 334 3.54 -17.70 -0.70
C GLU A 334 4.92 -17.04 -0.47
N ALA A 335 6.02 -17.63 -0.89
CA ALA A 335 7.35 -17.02 -0.83
C ALA A 335 7.43 -15.74 -1.68
N HIS A 336 6.63 -15.65 -2.74
CA HIS A 336 6.68 -14.58 -3.73
C HIS A 336 5.71 -13.42 -3.46
N LEU A 337 5.16 -13.30 -2.25
CA LEU A 337 4.37 -12.15 -1.85
C LEU A 337 5.03 -11.35 -0.70
N THR A 338 4.50 -10.17 -0.43
CA THR A 338 5.07 -9.26 0.59
C THR A 338 5.21 -9.94 1.95
N ARG A 339 4.22 -10.72 2.38
CA ARG A 339 4.23 -11.47 3.64
C ARG A 339 5.35 -12.51 3.68
N GLY A 340 5.48 -13.33 2.65
CA GLY A 340 6.52 -14.36 2.55
C GLY A 340 7.91 -13.72 2.64
N ARG A 341 8.17 -12.70 1.83
CA ARG A 341 9.43 -11.96 1.81
C ARG A 341 9.76 -11.30 3.15
N ALA A 342 8.77 -10.66 3.78
CA ALA A 342 8.97 -10.02 5.09
C ALA A 342 9.29 -11.07 6.17
N ASN A 343 8.61 -12.22 6.18
CA ASN A 343 8.92 -13.28 7.14
C ASN A 343 10.29 -13.91 6.89
N THR A 344 10.67 -14.16 5.64
CA THR A 344 12.00 -14.68 5.30
C THR A 344 13.10 -13.70 5.74
N LEU A 345 12.94 -12.40 5.46
CA LEU A 345 13.86 -11.36 5.93
C LEU A 345 13.93 -11.33 7.47
N ARG A 346 12.78 -11.39 8.17
CA ARG A 346 12.76 -11.41 9.63
C ARG A 346 13.53 -12.60 10.19
N LEU A 347 13.33 -13.79 9.64
CA LEU A 347 14.05 -15.01 10.05
C LEU A 347 15.55 -14.91 9.76
N ALA A 348 15.92 -14.32 8.61
CA ALA A 348 17.31 -14.10 8.25
C ALA A 348 17.99 -13.07 9.18
N LEU A 349 17.31 -11.95 9.48
CA LEU A 349 17.82 -10.91 10.38
C LEU A 349 17.90 -11.37 11.85
N SER A 350 17.05 -12.31 12.26
CA SER A 350 17.11 -12.90 13.61
C SER A 350 18.06 -14.11 13.72
N GLY A 351 18.73 -14.50 12.63
CA GLY A 351 19.67 -15.61 12.59
C GLY A 351 19.00 -17.01 12.60
N GLN A 352 17.69 -17.08 12.42
CA GLN A 352 16.94 -18.34 12.30
C GLN A 352 17.07 -18.96 10.91
N LEU A 353 17.40 -18.15 9.90
CA LEU A 353 17.80 -18.56 8.56
C LEU A 353 19.11 -17.90 8.17
N PRO A 354 19.91 -18.51 7.27
CA PRO A 354 21.04 -17.83 6.66
C PRO A 354 20.59 -16.54 5.96
N PHE A 355 21.41 -15.47 6.00
CA PHE A 355 21.06 -14.21 5.35
C PHE A 355 20.75 -14.38 3.86
N ASP A 356 21.53 -15.24 3.20
CA ASP A 356 21.40 -15.50 1.75
C ASP A 356 20.09 -16.21 1.36
N ALA A 357 19.42 -16.88 2.30
CA ALA A 357 18.11 -17.52 2.03
C ALA A 357 17.01 -16.51 1.61
N ALA A 358 17.18 -15.23 1.95
CA ALA A 358 16.25 -14.20 1.50
C ALA A 358 16.39 -13.85 0.00
N LYS A 359 17.49 -14.26 -0.66
CA LYS A 359 17.71 -13.99 -2.09
C LYS A 359 16.60 -14.57 -2.95
N ASP A 360 16.26 -15.83 -2.76
CA ASP A 360 15.24 -16.54 -3.56
C ASP A 360 13.85 -15.93 -3.37
N ALA A 361 13.46 -15.62 -2.13
CA ALA A 361 12.18 -14.96 -1.85
C ALA A 361 12.08 -13.57 -2.51
N LEU A 362 13.20 -12.82 -2.57
CA LEU A 362 13.27 -11.48 -3.15
C LEU A 362 13.49 -11.48 -4.67
N GLU A 363 13.96 -12.59 -5.25
CA GLU A 363 14.29 -12.71 -6.68
C GLU A 363 13.15 -12.18 -7.55
N LEU A 364 11.96 -12.73 -7.39
CA LEU A 364 10.78 -12.36 -8.18
C LEU A 364 10.08 -11.08 -7.70
N CYS A 365 10.66 -10.31 -6.77
CA CYS A 365 10.12 -9.00 -6.43
C CYS A 365 10.46 -7.99 -7.52
N VAL A 366 9.47 -7.56 -8.27
CA VAL A 366 9.62 -6.60 -9.38
C VAL A 366 9.64 -5.13 -8.92
N SER A 367 9.74 -4.88 -7.63
CA SER A 367 9.79 -3.53 -7.04
C SER A 367 8.68 -2.57 -7.54
N CYS A 368 7.48 -3.09 -7.75
CA CYS A 368 6.32 -2.33 -8.25
C CYS A 368 5.77 -1.31 -7.25
N LYS A 369 6.25 -1.32 -6.00
CA LYS A 369 5.79 -0.46 -4.89
C LYS A 369 4.31 -0.58 -4.53
N GLY A 370 3.58 -1.53 -5.12
CA GLY A 370 2.17 -1.77 -4.78
C GLY A 370 1.96 -2.00 -3.28
N CYS A 371 2.87 -2.71 -2.61
CA CYS A 371 2.80 -2.94 -1.16
C CYS A 371 2.90 -1.63 -0.35
N LYS A 372 3.69 -0.65 -0.74
CA LYS A 372 3.80 0.64 -0.05
C LYS A 372 2.44 1.37 0.04
N ARG A 373 1.60 1.24 -0.99
CA ARG A 373 0.27 1.86 -1.05
C ARG A 373 -0.83 0.98 -0.47
N GLU A 374 -0.82 -0.30 -0.83
CA GLU A 374 -1.94 -1.20 -0.62
C GLU A 374 -1.81 -2.05 0.66
N CYS A 375 -0.60 -2.20 1.23
CA CYS A 375 -0.44 -2.92 2.48
C CYS A 375 -0.95 -2.06 3.64
N PRO A 376 -1.95 -2.53 4.38
CA PRO A 376 -2.54 -1.73 5.46
C PRO A 376 -1.59 -1.51 6.64
N THR A 377 -0.50 -2.28 6.74
CA THR A 377 0.56 -2.10 7.75
C THR A 377 1.82 -1.40 7.19
N GLY A 378 1.75 -0.87 5.96
CA GLY A 378 2.79 -0.01 5.40
C GLY A 378 4.12 -0.69 5.07
N VAL A 379 4.13 -1.98 4.73
CA VAL A 379 5.35 -2.70 4.34
C VAL A 379 5.86 -2.21 2.99
N ASP A 380 7.05 -1.63 2.92
CA ASP A 380 7.74 -1.23 1.68
C ASP A 380 8.80 -2.26 1.28
N MET A 381 8.37 -3.35 0.64
CA MET A 381 9.25 -4.42 0.20
C MET A 381 10.25 -3.99 -0.88
N ALA A 382 9.92 -3.00 -1.70
CA ALA A 382 10.82 -2.49 -2.72
C ALA A 382 12.08 -1.85 -2.10
N ARG A 383 11.89 -1.05 -1.05
CA ARG A 383 12.97 -0.45 -0.27
C ARG A 383 13.78 -1.50 0.49
N MET A 384 13.10 -2.49 1.10
CA MET A 384 13.76 -3.62 1.78
C MET A 384 14.61 -4.45 0.82
N LYS A 385 14.18 -4.64 -0.43
CA LYS A 385 14.97 -5.33 -1.47
C LYS A 385 16.24 -4.56 -1.82
N ILE A 386 16.18 -3.23 -1.92
CA ILE A 386 17.37 -2.41 -2.17
C ILE A 386 18.39 -2.57 -1.03
N GLU A 387 17.94 -2.45 0.22
CA GLU A 387 18.79 -2.65 1.41
C GLU A 387 19.43 -4.04 1.41
N TYR A 388 18.63 -5.09 1.20
CA TYR A 388 19.09 -6.47 1.15
C TYR A 388 20.15 -6.68 0.06
N LEU A 389 19.87 -6.21 -1.18
CA LEU A 389 20.80 -6.37 -2.30
C LEU A 389 22.13 -5.63 -2.10
N ALA A 390 22.13 -4.50 -1.42
CA ALA A 390 23.35 -3.79 -1.09
C ALA A 390 24.29 -4.69 -0.24
N HIS A 391 23.74 -5.33 0.78
CA HIS A 391 24.54 -6.25 1.63
C HIS A 391 24.88 -7.57 0.94
N TYR A 392 23.96 -8.09 0.12
CA TYR A 392 24.19 -9.31 -0.64
C TYR A 392 25.33 -9.13 -1.65
N HIS A 393 25.27 -8.09 -2.48
CA HIS A 393 26.30 -7.83 -3.51
C HIS A 393 27.63 -7.33 -2.94
N ALA A 394 27.62 -6.73 -1.75
CA ALA A 394 28.88 -6.44 -1.04
C ALA A 394 29.67 -7.71 -0.67
N ARG A 395 28.97 -8.84 -0.46
CA ARG A 395 29.59 -10.14 -0.12
C ARG A 395 29.91 -10.98 -1.37
N HIS A 396 29.03 -11.00 -2.35
CA HIS A 396 29.08 -11.93 -3.49
C HIS A 396 29.52 -11.27 -4.80
N GLY A 397 29.57 -9.93 -4.84
CA GLY A 397 29.80 -9.18 -6.06
C GLY A 397 28.59 -9.17 -7.00
N LEU A 398 28.75 -8.50 -8.13
CA LEU A 398 27.75 -8.38 -9.19
C LEU A 398 28.12 -9.25 -10.38
N LYS A 399 27.14 -9.96 -10.97
CA LYS A 399 27.29 -10.63 -12.26
C LYS A 399 27.51 -9.59 -13.37
N LEU A 400 28.14 -10.00 -14.46
CA LEU A 400 28.39 -9.11 -15.61
C LEU A 400 27.12 -8.41 -16.12
N ARG A 401 26.03 -9.16 -16.25
CA ARG A 401 24.73 -8.61 -16.68
C ARG A 401 24.24 -7.52 -15.72
N GLU A 402 24.28 -7.76 -14.41
CA GLU A 402 23.87 -6.80 -13.40
C GLU A 402 24.71 -5.52 -13.46
N ARG A 403 26.03 -5.66 -13.70
CA ARG A 403 26.93 -4.53 -13.94
C ARG A 403 26.56 -3.74 -15.18
N LEU A 404 26.33 -4.41 -16.30
CA LEU A 404 25.93 -3.76 -17.57
C LEU A 404 24.65 -2.94 -17.37
N ILE A 405 23.66 -3.51 -16.69
CA ILE A 405 22.41 -2.83 -16.44
C ILE A 405 22.56 -1.65 -15.45
N ALA A 406 23.25 -1.87 -14.34
CA ALA A 406 23.43 -0.84 -13.31
C ALA A 406 24.15 0.40 -13.87
N TYR A 407 25.20 0.19 -14.63
CA TYR A 407 26.04 1.28 -15.19
C TYR A 407 25.54 1.82 -16.56
N LEU A 408 24.41 1.35 -17.06
CA LEU A 408 23.80 1.83 -18.31
C LEU A 408 23.83 3.36 -18.48
N PRO A 409 23.44 4.17 -17.50
CA PRO A 409 23.42 5.62 -17.68
C PRO A 409 24.82 6.24 -17.90
N ARG A 410 25.88 5.55 -17.50
CA ARG A 410 27.27 6.06 -17.64
C ARG A 410 27.85 5.83 -19.02
N TYR A 411 27.55 4.71 -19.64
CA TYR A 411 28.07 4.39 -20.97
C TYR A 411 27.08 4.69 -22.12
N ALA A 412 25.80 4.97 -21.81
CA ALA A 412 24.80 5.30 -22.81
C ALA A 412 25.18 6.44 -23.75
N PRO A 413 25.84 7.54 -23.31
CA PRO A 413 26.29 8.59 -24.21
C PRO A 413 27.28 8.13 -25.29
N TRP A 414 28.08 7.12 -24.98
CA TRP A 414 29.06 6.55 -25.91
C TRP A 414 28.43 5.59 -26.88
N LEU A 415 27.60 4.65 -26.39
CA LEU A 415 26.95 3.68 -27.27
C LEU A 415 25.95 4.33 -28.22
N ALA A 416 25.28 5.40 -27.83
CA ALA A 416 24.41 6.16 -28.71
C ALA A 416 25.16 6.77 -29.92
N ARG A 417 26.43 7.16 -29.77
CA ARG A 417 27.25 7.68 -30.89
C ARG A 417 27.51 6.64 -31.96
N ILE A 418 27.67 5.38 -31.53
CA ILE A 418 27.91 4.23 -32.41
C ILE A 418 26.69 3.31 -32.53
N ALA A 419 25.48 3.86 -32.40
CA ALA A 419 24.22 3.12 -32.28
C ALA A 419 24.05 1.96 -33.28
N PRO A 420 24.34 2.08 -34.60
CA PRO A 420 24.22 0.95 -35.51
C PRO A 420 25.09 -0.24 -35.13
N LEU A 421 26.34 0.01 -34.75
CA LEU A 421 27.28 -1.04 -34.31
C LEU A 421 26.86 -1.62 -32.97
N ALA A 422 26.45 -0.74 -32.04
CA ALA A 422 25.97 -1.14 -30.73
C ALA A 422 24.73 -2.04 -30.82
N ASN A 423 23.77 -1.73 -31.70
CA ASN A 423 22.57 -2.53 -31.92
C ASN A 423 22.90 -3.91 -32.49
N VAL A 424 23.83 -4.01 -33.46
CA VAL A 424 24.29 -5.28 -34.00
C VAL A 424 24.99 -6.11 -32.92
N ALA A 425 25.95 -5.53 -32.20
CA ALA A 425 26.64 -6.21 -31.10
C ALA A 425 25.68 -6.70 -30.02
N GLN A 426 24.67 -5.89 -29.68
CA GLN A 426 23.62 -6.21 -28.71
C GLN A 426 22.77 -7.41 -29.19
N ALA A 427 22.39 -7.44 -30.45
CA ALA A 427 21.58 -8.53 -31.02
C ALA A 427 22.29 -9.89 -30.93
N PHE A 428 23.58 -9.93 -31.23
CA PHE A 428 24.41 -11.15 -31.13
C PHE A 428 24.79 -11.48 -29.67
N GLY A 429 25.13 -10.48 -28.88
CA GLY A 429 25.66 -10.64 -27.52
C GLY A 429 24.59 -10.91 -26.43
N LYS A 430 23.31 -10.67 -26.72
CA LYS A 430 22.26 -10.72 -25.70
C LYS A 430 22.16 -12.07 -24.96
N ARG A 431 22.25 -13.18 -25.68
CA ARG A 431 22.20 -14.54 -25.11
C ARG A 431 23.42 -14.82 -24.22
N LEU A 432 24.61 -14.43 -24.67
CA LEU A 432 25.84 -14.60 -23.88
C LEU A 432 25.84 -13.77 -22.62
N ALA A 433 25.16 -12.61 -22.63
CA ALA A 433 24.96 -11.78 -21.47
C ALA A 433 23.81 -12.26 -20.55
N GLY A 434 23.12 -13.38 -20.87
CA GLY A 434 22.05 -13.95 -20.05
C GLY A 434 20.68 -13.28 -20.23
N PHE A 435 20.46 -12.57 -21.35
CA PHE A 435 19.13 -12.06 -21.70
C PHE A 435 18.33 -13.09 -22.51
N ALA A 436 17.01 -13.03 -22.35
CA ALA A 436 16.09 -13.92 -23.05
C ALA A 436 16.20 -13.75 -24.57
N ALA A 437 16.23 -14.87 -25.30
CA ALA A 437 16.31 -14.89 -26.76
C ALA A 437 15.09 -14.23 -27.40
N GLU A 438 13.95 -14.37 -26.78
CA GLU A 438 12.64 -13.93 -27.25
C GLU A 438 12.44 -12.42 -27.10
N ARG A 439 13.30 -11.75 -26.31
CA ARG A 439 13.18 -10.31 -26.02
C ARG A 439 13.90 -9.45 -27.07
N SER A 440 13.23 -8.38 -27.46
CA SER A 440 13.85 -7.28 -28.17
C SER A 440 14.45 -6.31 -27.17
N LEU A 441 15.77 -6.16 -27.12
CA LEU A 441 16.40 -5.17 -26.26
C LEU A 441 16.18 -3.75 -26.81
N PRO A 442 16.11 -2.69 -25.96
CA PRO A 442 15.94 -1.32 -26.42
C PRO A 442 17.01 -0.92 -27.45
N ALA A 443 16.58 -0.37 -28.57
CA ALA A 443 17.50 0.01 -29.66
C ALA A 443 18.18 1.35 -29.36
N TRP A 444 19.50 1.39 -29.46
CA TRP A 444 20.27 2.63 -29.37
C TRP A 444 19.92 3.59 -30.52
N ARG A 445 19.78 4.87 -30.21
CA ARG A 445 19.46 5.93 -31.18
C ARG A 445 20.63 6.92 -31.29
N ARG A 446 20.96 7.35 -32.52
CA ARG A 446 21.93 8.44 -32.75
C ARG A 446 21.32 9.81 -32.51
N ASP A 447 20.06 9.98 -32.84
CA ASP A 447 19.27 11.19 -32.71
C ASP A 447 18.76 11.37 -31.27
N THR A 448 19.67 11.32 -30.31
CA THR A 448 19.35 11.46 -28.88
C THR A 448 18.68 12.82 -28.59
N PHE A 449 17.86 12.89 -27.55
CA PHE A 449 17.25 14.15 -27.15
C PHE A 449 18.30 15.15 -26.70
N ARG A 450 18.24 16.35 -27.27
CA ARG A 450 18.94 17.56 -26.85
C ARG A 450 17.99 18.73 -27.09
N SER A 451 17.86 19.62 -26.14
CA SER A 451 17.21 20.91 -26.38
C SER A 451 18.24 21.81 -27.09
N GLU A 452 18.01 22.09 -28.38
CA GLU A 452 18.94 22.85 -29.21
C GLU A 452 18.82 24.38 -29.00
N THR A 453 17.70 24.84 -28.48
CA THR A 453 17.39 26.23 -28.27
C THR A 453 17.47 26.64 -26.80
N PRO A 454 18.04 27.82 -26.48
CA PRO A 454 17.79 28.46 -25.20
C PRO A 454 16.29 28.64 -25.04
N ALA A 455 15.77 28.45 -23.82
CA ALA A 455 14.35 28.58 -23.55
C ALA A 455 13.83 29.94 -24.08
N THR A 456 13.08 29.90 -25.18
CA THR A 456 12.46 31.05 -25.81
C THR A 456 11.02 31.16 -25.32
N GLY A 457 10.53 32.41 -25.10
CA GLY A 457 9.17 32.65 -24.67
C GLY A 457 9.07 33.50 -23.41
N ARG A 458 7.92 34.17 -23.21
CA ARG A 458 7.60 35.02 -22.06
C ARG A 458 6.70 34.33 -21.04
N GLY A 459 6.45 32.99 -21.21
CA GLY A 459 5.55 32.20 -20.38
C GLY A 459 6.14 31.82 -19.02
N ARG A 460 5.33 31.15 -18.22
CA ARG A 460 5.76 30.56 -16.94
C ARG A 460 6.84 29.51 -17.16
N GLU A 461 7.79 29.46 -16.26
CA GLU A 461 8.94 28.56 -16.38
C GLU A 461 8.58 27.15 -15.93
N VAL A 462 9.16 26.16 -16.60
CA VAL A 462 9.12 24.74 -16.24
C VAL A 462 10.46 24.10 -16.61
N VAL A 463 10.95 23.19 -15.78
CA VAL A 463 12.15 22.41 -16.08
C VAL A 463 11.74 21.04 -16.57
N LEU A 464 12.12 20.69 -17.80
CA LEU A 464 11.97 19.34 -18.35
C LEU A 464 13.23 18.52 -18.02
N TRP A 465 13.10 17.52 -17.17
CA TRP A 465 14.13 16.55 -16.92
C TRP A 465 13.90 15.29 -17.75
N VAL A 466 14.84 15.03 -18.66
CA VAL A 466 14.79 13.88 -19.55
C VAL A 466 15.69 12.76 -19.03
N ASP A 467 15.09 11.67 -18.62
CA ASP A 467 15.75 10.47 -18.11
C ASP A 467 16.55 9.73 -19.21
N THR A 468 17.34 8.74 -18.80
CA THR A 468 18.21 7.96 -19.69
C THR A 468 17.44 7.25 -20.80
N PHE A 469 16.24 6.71 -20.52
CA PHE A 469 15.47 5.94 -21.49
C PHE A 469 14.86 6.85 -22.57
N ASN A 470 14.21 7.92 -22.15
CA ASN A 470 13.65 8.92 -23.06
C ASN A 470 14.72 9.77 -23.77
N ARG A 471 15.98 9.72 -23.33
CA ARG A 471 17.07 10.41 -24.02
C ARG A 471 17.71 9.56 -25.12
N TYR A 472 17.99 8.29 -24.86
CA TYR A 472 18.85 7.47 -25.71
C TYR A 472 18.13 6.39 -26.48
N PHE A 473 16.92 6.00 -26.08
CA PHE A 473 16.16 4.91 -26.71
C PHE A 473 14.84 5.39 -27.32
N GLU A 474 14.14 6.32 -26.65
CA GLU A 474 12.83 6.83 -27.08
C GLU A 474 12.78 8.36 -27.07
N PRO A 475 13.71 9.07 -27.79
CA PRO A 475 13.84 10.53 -27.73
C PRO A 475 12.61 11.27 -28.24
N ASP A 476 11.76 10.61 -29.02
CA ASP A 476 10.53 11.19 -29.55
C ASP A 476 9.52 11.55 -28.44
N ASN A 477 9.51 10.80 -27.31
CA ASN A 477 8.66 11.13 -26.18
C ASN A 477 9.07 12.47 -25.55
N ALA A 478 10.38 12.70 -25.40
CA ALA A 478 10.90 13.95 -24.83
C ALA A 478 10.68 15.13 -25.77
N ARG A 479 10.82 14.92 -27.10
CA ARG A 479 10.52 15.95 -28.11
C ARG A 479 9.04 16.32 -28.10
N ALA A 480 8.17 15.31 -28.00
CA ALA A 480 6.73 15.52 -27.91
C ALA A 480 6.35 16.31 -26.64
N ALA A 481 6.90 15.95 -25.49
CA ALA A 481 6.66 16.65 -24.25
C ALA A 481 7.12 18.12 -24.33
N LEU A 482 8.28 18.37 -24.89
CA LEU A 482 8.79 19.73 -25.13
C LEU A 482 7.79 20.53 -25.97
N ARG A 483 7.38 20.02 -27.13
CA ARG A 483 6.43 20.70 -28.03
C ARG A 483 5.07 20.96 -27.37
N VAL A 484 4.56 20.03 -26.61
CA VAL A 484 3.29 20.20 -25.89
C VAL A 484 3.40 21.28 -24.81
N LEU A 485 4.50 21.32 -24.03
CA LEU A 485 4.72 22.34 -23.02
C LEU A 485 4.90 23.71 -23.64
N GLU A 486 5.63 23.83 -24.76
CA GLU A 486 5.79 25.07 -25.51
C GLU A 486 4.45 25.55 -26.11
N ALA A 487 3.68 24.64 -26.71
CA ALA A 487 2.33 24.94 -27.23
C ALA A 487 1.34 25.37 -26.14
N ALA A 488 1.54 24.89 -24.90
CA ALA A 488 0.81 25.34 -23.72
C ALA A 488 1.32 26.69 -23.15
N GLY A 489 2.29 27.32 -23.80
CA GLY A 489 2.80 28.65 -23.45
C GLY A 489 3.86 28.65 -22.35
N TYR A 490 4.44 27.51 -21.99
CA TYR A 490 5.52 27.46 -21.00
C TYR A 490 6.88 27.77 -21.62
N ARG A 491 7.74 28.40 -20.82
CA ARG A 491 9.17 28.54 -21.09
C ARG A 491 9.87 27.31 -20.52
N VAL A 492 10.30 26.41 -21.40
CA VAL A 492 10.84 25.10 -21.02
C VAL A 492 12.37 25.15 -20.93
N HIS A 493 12.89 24.79 -19.76
CA HIS A 493 14.33 24.63 -19.52
C HIS A 493 14.68 23.15 -19.45
N GLU A 494 15.75 22.72 -20.12
CA GLU A 494 16.27 21.38 -19.95
C GLU A 494 17.10 21.27 -18.66
N ALA A 495 16.82 20.27 -17.83
CA ALA A 495 17.66 19.97 -16.66
C ALA A 495 19.06 19.50 -17.11
N ARG A 496 20.09 20.26 -16.81
CA ARG A 496 21.49 19.99 -17.18
C ARG A 496 22.40 19.93 -15.96
N PRO A 497 23.46 19.09 -15.98
CA PRO A 497 24.44 19.05 -14.89
C PRO A 497 25.20 20.38 -14.81
N VAL A 498 25.48 20.86 -13.58
CA VAL A 498 26.19 22.13 -13.33
C VAL A 498 27.60 22.11 -13.92
N ALA A 499 28.35 21.06 -13.67
CA ALA A 499 29.73 20.93 -14.14
C ALA A 499 29.85 20.41 -15.60
N GLY A 500 28.73 20.37 -16.35
CA GLY A 500 28.73 19.74 -17.66
C GLY A 500 28.88 18.23 -17.62
N GLY A 501 29.31 17.61 -18.73
CA GLY A 501 29.55 16.18 -18.82
C GLY A 501 28.30 15.36 -19.14
N ARG A 502 28.18 14.18 -18.56
CA ARG A 502 27.04 13.29 -18.86
C ARG A 502 25.71 13.78 -18.29
N PRO A 503 24.58 13.53 -18.96
CA PRO A 503 23.27 13.91 -18.49
C PRO A 503 22.93 13.43 -17.07
N LEU A 504 21.96 14.08 -16.44
CA LEU A 504 21.47 13.75 -15.12
C LEU A 504 20.71 12.41 -15.13
N CYS A 505 20.85 11.63 -14.06
CA CYS A 505 20.18 10.34 -13.88
C CYS A 505 19.64 10.25 -12.46
N CYS A 506 18.47 9.60 -12.28
CA CYS A 506 17.87 9.35 -10.97
C CYS A 506 18.58 8.28 -10.13
N GLY A 507 19.53 7.54 -10.70
CA GLY A 507 20.19 6.44 -10.02
C GLY A 507 19.39 5.14 -9.91
N ARG A 508 18.21 5.05 -10.54
CA ARG A 508 17.30 3.88 -10.42
C ARG A 508 17.95 2.55 -10.82
N THR A 509 18.79 2.53 -11.84
CA THR A 509 19.49 1.32 -12.28
C THR A 509 20.49 0.83 -11.23
N PHE A 510 21.15 1.74 -10.54
CA PHE A 510 22.04 1.42 -9.42
C PHE A 510 21.26 0.88 -8.22
N LEU A 511 20.13 1.50 -7.87
CA LEU A 511 19.25 1.02 -6.78
C LEU A 511 18.73 -0.38 -7.05
N ALA A 512 18.36 -0.69 -8.29
CA ALA A 512 17.89 -2.03 -8.67
C ALA A 512 18.96 -3.12 -8.43
N ALA A 513 20.23 -2.76 -8.48
CA ALA A 513 21.37 -3.63 -8.17
C ALA A 513 21.92 -3.46 -6.75
N GLY A 514 21.28 -2.70 -5.86
CA GLY A 514 21.75 -2.44 -4.50
C GLY A 514 23.00 -1.55 -4.41
N LEU A 515 23.40 -0.90 -5.50
CA LEU A 515 24.56 0.01 -5.53
C LEU A 515 24.16 1.41 -5.00
N VAL A 516 23.84 1.47 -3.72
CA VAL A 516 23.25 2.67 -3.09
C VAL A 516 24.20 3.86 -3.12
N ASP A 517 25.51 3.68 -2.95
CA ASP A 517 26.47 4.76 -2.99
C ASP A 517 26.59 5.40 -4.38
N GLU A 518 26.48 4.58 -5.45
CA GLU A 518 26.42 5.09 -6.82
C GLU A 518 25.12 5.87 -7.05
N ALA A 519 24.00 5.38 -6.53
CA ALA A 519 22.72 6.08 -6.59
C ALA A 519 22.75 7.41 -5.82
N LYS A 520 23.40 7.47 -4.64
CA LYS A 520 23.61 8.70 -3.86
C LYS A 520 24.41 9.74 -4.65
N ARG A 521 25.44 9.31 -5.39
CA ARG A 521 26.21 10.23 -6.25
C ARG A 521 25.36 10.82 -7.37
N GLU A 522 24.50 10.00 -8.03
CA GLU A 522 23.58 10.50 -9.04
C GLU A 522 22.53 11.45 -8.43
N ALA A 523 21.98 11.09 -7.27
CA ALA A 523 21.01 11.94 -6.56
C ALA A 523 21.65 13.27 -6.14
N GLY A 524 22.88 13.28 -5.67
CA GLY A 524 23.64 14.51 -5.37
C GLY A 524 23.78 15.43 -6.58
N ARG A 525 24.15 14.88 -7.75
CA ARG A 525 24.22 15.63 -9.01
C ARG A 525 22.85 16.21 -9.41
N MET A 526 21.79 15.47 -9.19
CA MET A 526 20.41 15.94 -9.46
C MET A 526 20.03 17.10 -8.52
N LEU A 527 20.30 16.97 -7.22
CA LEU A 527 20.01 18.01 -6.24
C LEU A 527 20.76 19.30 -6.58
N GLU A 528 22.08 19.20 -6.84
CA GLU A 528 22.90 20.36 -7.23
C GLU A 528 22.35 21.07 -8.47
N ALA A 529 21.99 20.32 -9.51
CA ALA A 529 21.52 20.88 -10.76
C ALA A 529 20.11 21.50 -10.67
N LEU A 530 19.26 20.96 -9.79
CA LEU A 530 17.87 21.38 -9.67
C LEU A 530 17.65 22.38 -8.52
N ALA A 531 18.60 22.57 -7.59
CA ALA A 531 18.46 23.46 -6.45
C ALA A 531 18.04 24.88 -6.85
N PRO A 532 18.66 25.57 -7.86
CA PRO A 532 18.26 26.92 -8.23
C PRO A 532 16.83 27.03 -8.73
N TRP A 533 16.31 25.96 -9.33
CA TRP A 533 14.93 25.90 -9.82
C TRP A 533 13.95 25.63 -8.68
N VAL A 534 14.33 24.75 -7.76
CA VAL A 534 13.55 24.42 -6.57
C VAL A 534 13.39 25.63 -5.66
N GLU A 535 14.46 26.40 -5.43
CA GLU A 535 14.44 27.63 -4.63
C GLU A 535 13.51 28.70 -5.24
N ARG A 536 13.42 28.76 -6.57
CA ARG A 536 12.51 29.68 -7.30
C ARG A 536 11.07 29.15 -7.41
N GLY A 537 10.77 27.95 -6.90
CA GLY A 537 9.45 27.34 -7.01
C GLY A 537 9.09 26.86 -8.42
N VAL A 538 10.08 26.67 -9.32
CA VAL A 538 9.85 26.22 -10.70
C VAL A 538 9.57 24.72 -10.73
N PRO A 539 8.45 24.25 -11.33
CA PRO A 539 8.13 22.83 -11.43
C PRO A 539 9.16 22.03 -12.23
N ILE A 540 9.48 20.84 -11.74
CA ILE A 540 10.34 19.87 -12.42
C ILE A 540 9.45 18.78 -13.03
N VAL A 541 9.48 18.63 -14.33
CA VAL A 541 8.64 17.71 -15.09
C VAL A 541 9.50 16.56 -15.66
N GLY A 542 9.07 15.32 -15.44
CA GLY A 542 9.72 14.12 -15.97
C GLY A 542 8.72 13.19 -16.67
N LEU A 543 9.23 12.25 -17.45
CA LEU A 543 8.43 11.40 -18.34
C LEU A 543 8.35 9.95 -17.86
N GLU A 544 9.47 9.35 -17.45
CA GLU A 544 9.49 7.95 -17.02
C GLU A 544 9.05 7.84 -15.56
N PRO A 545 7.92 7.16 -15.27
CA PRO A 545 7.37 7.12 -13.91
C PRO A 545 8.34 6.51 -12.88
N SER A 546 9.08 5.47 -13.25
CA SER A 546 10.04 4.83 -12.34
C SER A 546 11.21 5.75 -11.98
N CYS A 547 11.58 6.64 -12.89
CA CYS A 547 12.65 7.60 -12.68
C CYS A 547 12.17 8.81 -11.88
N LEU A 548 11.06 9.42 -12.26
CA LEU A 548 10.55 10.61 -11.55
C LEU A 548 10.19 10.30 -10.10
N PHE A 549 9.49 9.21 -9.86
CA PHE A 549 9.11 8.86 -8.49
C PHE A 549 10.30 8.50 -7.59
N SER A 550 11.48 8.23 -8.14
CA SER A 550 12.69 8.11 -7.31
C SER A 550 13.07 9.43 -6.62
N LEU A 551 12.78 10.59 -7.26
CA LEU A 551 12.98 11.92 -6.65
C LEU A 551 12.04 12.15 -5.46
N ARG A 552 10.86 11.52 -5.47
CA ARG A 552 9.81 11.68 -4.46
C ARG A 552 9.87 10.62 -3.36
N ASP A 553 10.64 9.56 -3.54
CA ASP A 553 10.68 8.40 -2.65
C ASP A 553 12.12 8.04 -2.23
N GLU A 554 12.91 7.40 -3.10
CA GLU A 554 14.22 6.91 -2.70
C GLU A 554 15.21 8.03 -2.34
N PHE A 555 15.09 9.22 -2.92
CA PHE A 555 15.99 10.33 -2.60
C PHE A 555 15.91 10.71 -1.12
N SER A 556 14.71 10.75 -0.53
CA SER A 556 14.51 11.13 0.87
C SER A 556 15.15 10.17 1.87
N VAL A 557 15.38 8.92 1.45
CA VAL A 557 15.98 7.89 2.29
C VAL A 557 17.45 7.64 1.99
N MET A 558 17.99 8.33 0.98
CA MET A 558 19.40 8.31 0.62
C MET A 558 20.13 9.58 1.07
N LEU A 559 19.49 10.74 0.97
CA LEU A 559 20.11 12.05 1.17
C LEU A 559 19.16 12.98 1.93
N PRO A 560 19.69 13.86 2.81
CA PRO A 560 18.89 14.91 3.45
C PRO A 560 18.56 16.04 2.46
N GLY A 561 17.56 16.87 2.79
CA GLY A 561 17.22 18.09 2.06
C GLY A 561 16.51 17.88 0.71
N THR A 562 15.89 16.73 0.51
CA THR A 562 15.23 16.36 -0.76
C THR A 562 13.75 16.73 -0.80
N GLU A 563 13.16 17.16 0.32
CA GLU A 563 11.73 17.36 0.49
C GLU A 563 11.17 18.46 -0.44
N ALA A 564 11.93 19.54 -0.63
CA ALA A 564 11.54 20.62 -1.52
C ALA A 564 11.51 20.18 -2.99
N LEU A 565 12.51 19.40 -3.42
CA LEU A 565 12.53 18.80 -4.76
C LEU A 565 11.37 17.82 -4.94
N ALA A 566 11.11 16.95 -3.95
CA ALA A 566 10.03 15.98 -4.01
C ALA A 566 8.65 16.63 -4.20
N LYS A 567 8.41 17.79 -3.59
CA LYS A 567 7.17 18.58 -3.73
C LYS A 567 7.02 19.25 -5.09
N GLN A 568 8.12 19.51 -5.79
CA GLN A 568 8.13 20.20 -7.08
C GLN A 568 8.37 19.26 -8.28
N ALA A 569 8.59 17.98 -8.03
CA ALA A 569 8.79 16.96 -9.06
C ALA A 569 7.45 16.35 -9.47
N PHE A 570 7.06 16.49 -10.73
CA PHE A 570 5.79 16.03 -11.29
C PHE A 570 6.03 15.14 -12.51
N LEU A 571 5.21 14.11 -12.69
CA LEU A 571 5.07 13.52 -14.02
C LEU A 571 4.49 14.58 -14.97
N PHE A 572 4.77 14.41 -16.24
CA PHE A 572 4.23 15.28 -17.30
C PHE A 572 2.70 15.38 -17.21
N GLU A 573 2.03 14.28 -16.97
CA GLU A 573 0.58 14.17 -16.82
C GLU A 573 0.10 14.85 -15.53
N GLU A 574 0.80 14.65 -14.40
CA GLU A 574 0.47 15.31 -13.13
C GLU A 574 0.58 16.86 -13.25
N PHE A 575 1.61 17.31 -13.96
CA PHE A 575 1.80 18.74 -14.19
C PHE A 575 0.67 19.33 -15.03
N LEU A 576 0.34 18.71 -16.17
CA LEU A 576 -0.72 19.21 -17.07
C LEU A 576 -2.10 19.16 -16.41
N ALA A 577 -2.44 18.06 -15.72
CA ALA A 577 -3.70 17.93 -14.99
C ALA A 577 -3.84 19.03 -13.90
N ARG A 578 -2.78 19.26 -13.12
CA ARG A 578 -2.74 20.32 -12.10
C ARG A 578 -2.93 21.72 -12.71
N GLU A 579 -2.28 22.02 -13.82
CA GLU A 579 -2.41 23.32 -14.48
C GLU A 579 -3.80 23.48 -15.13
N ALA A 580 -4.40 22.40 -15.62
CA ALA A 580 -5.77 22.40 -16.11
C ALA A 580 -6.79 22.64 -14.98
N ASP A 581 -6.69 21.89 -13.86
CA ASP A 581 -7.55 22.07 -12.68
C ASP A 581 -7.49 23.49 -12.12
N ALA A 582 -6.34 24.16 -12.24
CA ALA A 582 -6.14 25.53 -11.81
C ALA A 582 -6.52 26.60 -12.89
N GLY A 583 -7.06 26.17 -14.02
CA GLY A 583 -7.43 27.09 -15.13
C GLY A 583 -6.26 27.80 -15.78
N ARG A 584 -5.04 27.27 -15.67
CA ARG A 584 -3.81 27.91 -16.15
C ARG A 584 -3.21 27.25 -17.40
N LEU A 585 -3.80 26.16 -17.88
CA LEU A 585 -3.31 25.46 -19.06
C LEU A 585 -3.90 26.06 -20.34
N ALA A 586 -3.06 26.69 -21.14
CA ALA A 586 -3.46 27.32 -22.41
C ALA A 586 -3.22 26.40 -23.64
N LEU A 587 -3.48 25.09 -23.49
CA LEU A 587 -3.23 24.10 -24.53
C LEU A 587 -4.45 23.97 -25.45
N LYS A 588 -4.24 24.16 -26.76
CA LYS A 588 -5.26 23.95 -27.80
C LYS A 588 -5.02 22.61 -28.52
N LEU A 589 -6.03 21.75 -28.48
CA LEU A 589 -5.97 20.43 -29.10
C LEU A 589 -7.09 20.26 -30.12
N LYS A 590 -6.76 19.62 -31.25
CA LYS A 590 -7.72 19.19 -32.26
C LYS A 590 -8.47 17.95 -31.78
N PRO A 591 -9.72 17.77 -32.18
CA PRO A 591 -10.44 16.55 -31.90
C PRO A 591 -9.75 15.31 -32.52
N VAL A 592 -9.60 14.27 -31.74
CA VAL A 592 -9.15 12.93 -32.20
C VAL A 592 -10.31 11.97 -31.86
N ALA A 593 -11.16 11.72 -32.87
CA ALA A 593 -12.23 10.74 -32.69
C ALA A 593 -11.62 9.34 -32.62
N GLY A 594 -11.79 8.62 -31.51
CA GLY A 594 -11.25 7.28 -31.35
C GLY A 594 -11.26 6.77 -29.91
N GLU A 595 -10.69 5.59 -29.77
CA GLU A 595 -10.54 4.91 -28.48
C GLU A 595 -9.06 4.78 -28.10
N ALA A 596 -8.78 4.92 -26.83
CA ALA A 596 -7.47 4.69 -26.25
C ALA A 596 -7.57 3.67 -25.11
N LEU A 597 -6.80 2.59 -25.19
CA LEU A 597 -6.61 1.63 -24.13
C LEU A 597 -5.40 2.04 -23.30
N LEU A 598 -5.63 2.44 -22.03
CA LEU A 598 -4.59 2.96 -21.15
C LEU A 598 -4.06 1.88 -20.19
N HIS A 599 -2.76 1.55 -20.28
CA HIS A 599 -2.08 0.78 -19.24
C HIS A 599 -1.29 1.69 -18.30
N GLY A 600 -1.76 1.81 -17.06
CA GLY A 600 -1.04 2.55 -16.01
C GLY A 600 0.23 1.83 -15.57
N HIS A 601 1.34 2.57 -15.49
CA HIS A 601 2.59 2.06 -14.92
C HIS A 601 2.41 1.73 -13.42
N CYS A 602 3.05 0.65 -12.93
CA CYS A 602 2.89 0.22 -11.54
C CYS A 602 3.25 1.32 -10.51
N HIS A 603 4.24 2.16 -10.80
CA HIS A 603 4.56 3.31 -9.94
C HIS A 603 3.50 4.42 -10.02
N GLN A 604 2.89 4.70 -11.19
CA GLN A 604 1.75 5.63 -11.27
C GLN A 604 0.61 5.16 -10.38
N LYS A 605 0.30 3.86 -10.39
CA LYS A 605 -0.69 3.24 -9.50
C LYS A 605 -0.29 3.35 -8.02
N ALA A 606 0.97 3.02 -7.70
CA ALA A 606 1.49 3.05 -6.33
C ALA A 606 1.52 4.46 -5.72
N PHE A 607 1.75 5.50 -6.52
CA PHE A 607 1.76 6.89 -6.07
C PHE A 607 0.44 7.66 -6.31
N GLY A 608 -0.61 6.98 -6.81
CA GLY A 608 -1.93 7.59 -6.99
C GLY A 608 -2.03 8.55 -8.18
N ALA A 609 -1.13 8.45 -9.15
CA ALA A 609 -1.05 9.36 -10.29
C ALA A 609 -2.01 9.01 -11.45
N MET A 610 -2.75 7.90 -11.40
CA MET A 610 -3.61 7.47 -12.51
C MET A 610 -4.67 8.46 -12.90
N GLY A 611 -5.33 9.11 -11.92
CA GLY A 611 -6.33 10.13 -12.21
C GLY A 611 -5.79 11.33 -12.99
N ALA A 612 -4.51 11.69 -12.80
CA ALA A 612 -3.86 12.73 -13.59
C ALA A 612 -3.60 12.30 -15.03
N VAL A 613 -3.24 11.03 -15.24
CA VAL A 613 -3.05 10.46 -16.59
C VAL A 613 -4.37 10.47 -17.37
N GLU A 614 -5.44 9.98 -16.75
CA GLU A 614 -6.79 9.96 -17.34
C GLU A 614 -7.29 11.38 -17.65
N LYS A 615 -7.14 12.33 -16.71
CA LYS A 615 -7.49 13.73 -16.93
C LYS A 615 -6.71 14.37 -18.09
N THR A 616 -5.42 14.08 -18.18
CA THR A 616 -4.57 14.62 -19.24
C THR A 616 -4.98 14.10 -20.62
N LEU A 617 -5.28 12.82 -20.73
CA LEU A 617 -5.81 12.24 -21.97
C LEU A 617 -7.20 12.77 -22.32
N ALA A 618 -8.04 13.04 -21.32
CA ALA A 618 -9.37 13.65 -21.51
C ALA A 618 -9.32 15.09 -22.03
N LEU A 619 -8.16 15.75 -22.01
CA LEU A 619 -7.97 17.05 -22.67
C LEU A 619 -8.10 16.97 -24.20
N VAL A 620 -7.91 15.77 -24.79
CA VAL A 620 -8.04 15.55 -26.23
C VAL A 620 -9.52 15.37 -26.57
N PRO A 621 -10.15 16.31 -27.28
CA PRO A 621 -11.56 16.24 -27.56
C PRO A 621 -11.88 15.01 -28.44
N GLY A 622 -12.93 14.25 -28.08
CA GLY A 622 -13.39 13.09 -28.83
C GLY A 622 -12.64 11.77 -28.54
N LEU A 623 -11.57 11.79 -27.75
CA LEU A 623 -10.84 10.59 -27.38
C LEU A 623 -11.49 9.91 -26.16
N ARG A 624 -11.95 8.67 -26.31
CA ARG A 624 -12.49 7.86 -25.22
C ARG A 624 -11.39 6.98 -24.62
N VAL A 625 -11.08 7.15 -23.36
CA VAL A 625 -10.02 6.44 -22.65
C VAL A 625 -10.60 5.34 -21.79
N THR A 626 -10.09 4.10 -21.96
CA THR A 626 -10.45 2.95 -21.14
C THR A 626 -9.20 2.43 -20.43
N PRO A 627 -9.11 2.54 -19.09
CA PRO A 627 -7.98 1.98 -18.34
C PRO A 627 -8.07 0.45 -18.26
N VAL A 628 -6.92 -0.22 -18.40
CA VAL A 628 -6.80 -1.66 -18.18
C VAL A 628 -6.65 -1.93 -16.69
N GLU A 629 -7.55 -2.72 -16.12
CA GLU A 629 -7.37 -3.25 -14.77
C GLU A 629 -6.28 -4.33 -14.77
N SER A 630 -5.06 -3.92 -14.51
CA SER A 630 -3.88 -4.77 -14.48
C SER A 630 -3.01 -4.50 -13.27
N SER A 631 -2.25 -5.51 -12.84
CA SER A 631 -1.19 -5.36 -11.85
C SER A 631 0.04 -4.70 -12.49
N CYS A 632 1.15 -5.41 -12.60
CA CYS A 632 2.37 -4.99 -13.31
C CYS A 632 2.38 -5.55 -14.74
N CYS A 633 3.03 -4.85 -15.67
CA CYS A 633 3.26 -5.38 -17.03
C CYS A 633 4.22 -6.60 -17.05
N GLY A 634 4.93 -6.88 -15.97
CA GLY A 634 5.87 -7.98 -15.86
C GLY A 634 7.28 -7.70 -16.37
N MET A 635 7.52 -6.64 -17.15
CA MET A 635 8.86 -6.29 -17.64
C MET A 635 9.76 -5.72 -16.53
N ALA A 636 9.25 -4.75 -15.76
CA ALA A 636 9.87 -4.19 -14.56
C ALA A 636 11.39 -3.91 -14.68
N GLY A 637 11.76 -2.99 -15.53
CA GLY A 637 13.17 -2.67 -15.80
C GLY A 637 13.86 -3.83 -16.53
N ASN A 638 14.91 -4.38 -15.91
CA ASN A 638 15.67 -5.52 -16.48
C ASN A 638 15.01 -6.89 -16.27
N PHE A 639 14.13 -7.03 -15.29
CA PHE A 639 13.58 -8.32 -14.85
C PHE A 639 13.03 -9.16 -16.01
N GLY A 640 12.17 -8.60 -16.85
CA GLY A 640 11.56 -9.32 -17.96
C GLY A 640 12.48 -9.58 -19.15
N TYR A 641 13.66 -8.97 -19.19
CA TYR A 641 14.67 -9.26 -20.21
C TYR A 641 15.58 -10.43 -19.84
N GLU A 642 15.65 -10.79 -18.54
CA GLU A 642 16.50 -11.87 -18.06
C GLU A 642 15.93 -13.23 -18.46
N ALA A 643 16.79 -14.14 -18.92
CA ALA A 643 16.37 -15.44 -19.45
C ALA A 643 15.60 -16.28 -18.42
N GLU A 644 16.08 -16.29 -17.18
CA GLU A 644 15.45 -17.00 -16.05
C GLU A 644 14.10 -16.43 -15.63
N HIS A 645 13.83 -15.15 -15.91
CA HIS A 645 12.60 -14.48 -15.52
C HIS A 645 11.57 -14.33 -16.64
N TYR A 646 11.94 -14.65 -17.88
CA TYR A 646 11.08 -14.44 -19.05
C TYR A 646 9.69 -15.08 -18.90
N ALA A 647 9.65 -16.36 -18.54
CA ALA A 647 8.39 -17.08 -18.40
C ALA A 647 7.46 -16.46 -17.33
N ILE A 648 8.02 -16.03 -16.19
CA ILE A 648 7.25 -15.37 -15.12
C ILE A 648 6.82 -13.97 -15.57
N SER A 649 7.69 -13.23 -16.25
CA SER A 649 7.36 -11.92 -16.83
C SER A 649 6.17 -12.01 -17.78
N MET A 650 6.16 -13.02 -18.66
CA MET A 650 5.03 -13.25 -19.56
C MET A 650 3.76 -13.66 -18.84
N LYS A 651 3.82 -14.54 -17.81
CA LYS A 651 2.66 -14.87 -16.98
C LYS A 651 2.05 -13.65 -16.28
N MET A 652 2.88 -12.71 -15.80
CA MET A 652 2.39 -11.46 -15.22
C MET A 652 1.65 -10.59 -16.24
N ALA A 653 2.17 -10.50 -17.46
CA ALA A 653 1.58 -9.71 -18.55
C ALA A 653 0.28 -10.34 -19.07
N GLU A 654 0.25 -11.67 -19.20
CA GLU A 654 -0.91 -12.44 -19.64
C GLU A 654 -2.06 -12.46 -18.65
N ALA A 655 -1.82 -12.10 -17.39
CA ALA A 655 -2.88 -12.04 -16.38
C ALA A 655 -3.99 -11.02 -16.71
N SER A 656 -3.66 -9.94 -17.42
CA SER A 656 -4.63 -8.90 -17.79
C SER A 656 -4.19 -8.08 -19.01
N LEU A 657 -2.94 -7.59 -19.02
CA LEU A 657 -2.48 -6.58 -19.98
C LEU A 657 -2.52 -7.06 -21.42
N LEU A 658 -1.83 -8.14 -21.73
CA LEU A 658 -1.70 -8.60 -23.11
C LEU A 658 -3.03 -9.09 -23.71
N PRO A 659 -3.89 -9.82 -22.98
CA PRO A 659 -5.24 -10.12 -23.44
C PRO A 659 -6.05 -8.88 -23.77
N ALA A 660 -6.03 -7.85 -22.91
CA ALA A 660 -6.74 -6.60 -23.15
C ALA A 660 -6.23 -5.87 -24.41
N VAL A 661 -4.91 -5.83 -24.62
CA VAL A 661 -4.31 -5.20 -25.80
C VAL A 661 -4.65 -5.94 -27.10
N ARG A 662 -4.71 -7.27 -27.06
CA ARG A 662 -5.08 -8.08 -28.23
C ARG A 662 -6.57 -8.01 -28.56
N ALA A 663 -7.41 -7.76 -27.57
CA ALA A 663 -8.86 -7.69 -27.73
C ALA A 663 -9.34 -6.41 -28.43
N VAL A 664 -8.56 -5.33 -28.40
CA VAL A 664 -8.95 -4.06 -29.03
C VAL A 664 -8.57 -3.99 -30.50
N GLY A 665 -9.38 -3.26 -31.29
CA GLY A 665 -9.18 -3.09 -32.73
C GLY A 665 -7.84 -2.41 -33.10
N ALA A 666 -7.42 -2.56 -34.35
CA ALA A 666 -6.17 -1.99 -34.83
C ALA A 666 -6.14 -0.45 -34.75
N SER A 667 -7.30 0.20 -34.85
CA SER A 667 -7.45 1.67 -34.77
C SER A 667 -7.42 2.20 -33.33
N THR A 668 -7.60 1.36 -32.30
CA THR A 668 -7.54 1.77 -30.90
C THR A 668 -6.09 2.12 -30.54
N LEU A 669 -5.86 3.32 -30.00
CA LEU A 669 -4.56 3.71 -29.49
C LEU A 669 -4.25 2.89 -28.23
N VAL A 670 -3.04 2.36 -28.13
CA VAL A 670 -2.54 1.77 -26.88
C VAL A 670 -1.60 2.76 -26.21
N VAL A 671 -1.89 3.11 -24.96
CA VAL A 671 -1.15 4.16 -24.23
C VAL A 671 -0.48 3.58 -23.00
N ALA A 672 0.81 3.87 -22.82
CA ALA A 672 1.57 3.48 -21.64
C ALA A 672 2.81 4.38 -21.46
N ASP A 673 3.01 4.98 -20.29
CA ASP A 673 4.09 5.95 -20.04
C ASP A 673 5.43 5.29 -19.70
N GLY A 674 5.43 4.08 -19.15
CA GLY A 674 6.67 3.38 -18.83
C GLY A 674 7.33 2.73 -20.04
N THR A 675 8.61 2.96 -20.24
CA THR A 675 9.42 2.25 -21.28
C THR A 675 9.28 0.73 -21.18
N SER A 676 9.39 0.19 -19.96
CA SER A 676 9.20 -1.25 -19.73
C SER A 676 7.81 -1.76 -20.16
N CYS A 677 6.76 -0.96 -19.95
CA CYS A 677 5.39 -1.32 -20.34
C CYS A 677 5.24 -1.34 -21.87
N ARG A 678 5.78 -0.33 -22.56
CA ARG A 678 5.73 -0.28 -24.04
C ARG A 678 6.47 -1.45 -24.67
N HIS A 679 7.65 -1.79 -24.15
CA HIS A 679 8.41 -2.95 -24.63
C HIS A 679 7.68 -4.27 -24.36
N GLN A 680 7.05 -4.44 -23.19
CA GLN A 680 6.23 -5.64 -22.91
C GLN A 680 5.07 -5.79 -23.88
N ILE A 681 4.39 -4.68 -24.20
CA ILE A 681 3.26 -4.67 -25.14
C ILE A 681 3.77 -4.98 -26.57
N ALA A 682 4.89 -4.37 -26.97
CA ALA A 682 5.47 -4.61 -28.29
C ALA A 682 5.90 -6.07 -28.48
N ASP A 683 6.64 -6.63 -27.52
CA ASP A 683 7.09 -8.03 -27.60
C ASP A 683 5.93 -9.03 -27.45
N GLY A 684 5.00 -8.79 -26.52
CA GLY A 684 3.98 -9.78 -26.14
C GLY A 684 2.69 -9.71 -26.95
N ALA A 685 2.33 -8.54 -27.49
CA ALA A 685 1.10 -8.35 -28.28
C ALA A 685 1.34 -7.84 -29.70
N GLN A 686 2.59 -7.64 -30.12
CA GLN A 686 2.98 -7.10 -31.44
C GLN A 686 2.24 -5.78 -31.79
N ARG A 687 2.04 -4.93 -30.75
CA ARG A 687 1.38 -3.63 -30.84
C ARG A 687 2.29 -2.55 -30.29
N ASN A 688 2.34 -1.41 -30.97
CA ASN A 688 3.06 -0.24 -30.46
C ASN A 688 2.19 0.52 -29.48
N ALA A 689 2.73 0.80 -28.30
CA ALA A 689 2.10 1.67 -27.31
C ALA A 689 2.78 3.06 -27.33
N LEU A 690 1.98 4.12 -27.17
CA LEU A 690 2.42 5.50 -27.16
C LEU A 690 2.55 6.03 -25.74
N HIS A 691 3.52 6.91 -25.51
CA HIS A 691 3.54 7.77 -24.32
C HIS A 691 2.44 8.83 -24.43
N VAL A 692 1.84 9.27 -23.31
CA VAL A 692 0.81 10.33 -23.28
C VAL A 692 1.27 11.58 -24.01
N ALA A 693 2.52 12.00 -23.86
CA ALA A 693 3.07 13.16 -24.59
C ALA A 693 2.95 13.04 -26.11
N ARG A 694 3.11 11.81 -26.66
CA ARG A 694 2.96 11.55 -28.10
C ARG A 694 1.50 11.65 -28.57
N VAL A 695 0.57 11.24 -27.70
CA VAL A 695 -0.88 11.36 -27.99
C VAL A 695 -1.26 12.85 -28.02
N LEU A 696 -0.85 13.62 -27.03
CA LEU A 696 -1.13 15.06 -27.02
C LEU A 696 -0.47 15.79 -28.18
N GLU A 697 0.79 15.47 -28.50
CA GLU A 697 1.51 16.04 -29.63
C GLU A 697 0.75 15.85 -30.95
N SER A 698 0.24 14.64 -31.19
CA SER A 698 -0.53 14.33 -32.42
C SER A 698 -1.84 15.11 -32.54
N ALA A 699 -2.35 15.60 -31.40
CA ALA A 699 -3.55 16.41 -31.32
C ALA A 699 -3.30 17.92 -31.26
N LEU A 700 -2.06 18.40 -31.33
CA LEU A 700 -1.76 19.85 -31.32
C LEU A 700 -2.45 20.58 -32.49
N ALA A 701 -3.04 21.75 -32.20
CA ALA A 701 -3.83 22.54 -33.15
C ALA A 701 -2.95 23.25 -34.19
#